data_2da9b09ffe4e2db11dc5daeea23806b9
#
_entry.id   2da9b09ffe4e2db11dc5daeea23806b9
#
_cell.length_a   1.000
_cell.length_b   1.000
_cell.length_c   1.000
_cell.angle_alpha   90.00
_cell.angle_beta   90.00
_cell.angle_gamma   90.00
#
_symmetry.space_group_name_H-M   'P 1'
#
loop_
_entity.id
_entity.type
_entity.pdbx_description
1 polymer ?
#
loop_
_entity_poly.entity_id
_entity_poly.type
_entity_poly.pdbx_seq_one_letter_code
_entity_poly.pdbx_strand_id
1 'polypeptide(L)'
;MGYAEFSQRGHGIHLRQYSRAFIVEDQLGERVVFVSADAGMMGHAVKRDVIDLLQQKYGDVYRMENVVLSGTHSHSVPSGFLMSFLYDIASLGFVPQNFNALVEGITLSIVRAHESMREGRLFVSETEVQDANINRSPSAYENNPKKERAQYRDYTDKQLVQLRFLDAADGRIMGAINWFAVHPTSMNKTNCYLSSDNVGYASLLLEHEMDPGSLPGRGEFVGAVASSNLGDVSPNVMGPKCEKTGLPCDLLTSSCPSGAGLCIASGPGKDMFESAKLIAGRIFAAAKKLLKSEKGRELRGHVSYAHQFVDMTQAVVPYHNVTTDEWQEVRGCYPAMGYSFAAGTTDGPGAFDFRQAMLTDTTFWNTARDFIAVPTEDDKACHAPKPILLATGRTTFSYEAQPKIVPVQVLVLGDLVIAAVPAEFTTMSGRRLRKAIGDVSMESGGKKVQVVIAGLSNMYTSYVTTPEEYAIQRYEGASTLYGPHTLTIYLHHFSKLMKAIIDGVKVEEGPSPPFEDYKQITLSTGVVFDGHPFRMYFGDVQEQPQETYRKGDLVKASFVAGNPRNNLMHERTYFTVEKLIAPDTWKVIATDANWETRFRWIRKSTLFAYSDIEFDWQTGEETEEGTYRIQHFGYWRYILGGTYPYNGTTGNFSIL
;
A
#
# COMPACT_ATOMS: atom_id res chain seq x y z
N MET A 1 -6.14 -0.38 -11.30
CA MET A 1 -5.26 0.13 -10.26
C MET A 1 -6.05 0.27 -8.96
N GLY A 2 -5.46 0.82 -7.88
CA GLY A 2 -5.96 0.71 -6.52
C GLY A 2 -7.24 1.45 -6.11
N TYR A 3 -7.79 2.33 -6.95
CA TYR A 3 -9.10 2.96 -6.65
C TYR A 3 -10.31 2.07 -6.97
N ALA A 4 -10.09 0.80 -7.37
CA ALA A 4 -11.15 -0.14 -7.76
C ALA A 4 -12.11 0.43 -8.83
N GLU A 5 -11.63 1.31 -9.69
CA GLU A 5 -12.38 1.94 -10.79
C GLU A 5 -11.90 1.43 -12.15
N PHE A 6 -12.82 0.96 -12.98
CA PHE A 6 -12.51 0.39 -14.31
C PHE A 6 -11.81 1.36 -15.26
N SER A 7 -12.05 2.66 -15.09
CA SER A 7 -11.42 3.72 -15.89
C SER A 7 -9.97 3.99 -15.51
N GLN A 8 -9.55 3.66 -14.28
CA GLN A 8 -8.19 3.85 -13.81
C GLN A 8 -7.27 2.74 -14.34
N ARG A 9 -6.69 2.97 -15.50
CA ARG A 9 -5.76 2.04 -16.18
C ARG A 9 -4.35 2.59 -16.21
N GLY A 10 -3.36 1.73 -15.91
CA GLY A 10 -1.94 2.08 -16.01
C GLY A 10 -1.50 2.10 -17.48
N HIS A 11 -0.97 3.24 -17.94
CA HIS A 11 -0.41 3.44 -19.28
C HIS A 11 1.06 3.85 -19.27
N GLY A 12 1.65 3.97 -18.08
CA GLY A 12 3.04 4.40 -17.94
C GLY A 12 3.58 4.23 -16.53
N ILE A 13 4.81 4.68 -16.32
CA ILE A 13 5.52 4.64 -15.04
C ILE A 13 5.97 6.06 -14.69
N HIS A 14 5.69 6.46 -13.44
CA HIS A 14 6.28 7.62 -12.81
C HIS A 14 7.34 7.20 -11.78
N LEU A 15 7.01 6.24 -10.92
CA LEU A 15 7.93 5.64 -9.96
C LEU A 15 7.79 4.12 -9.99
N ARG A 16 8.93 3.43 -9.98
CA ARG A 16 8.97 1.99 -9.79
C ARG A 16 8.50 1.61 -8.39
N GLN A 17 7.99 0.39 -8.24
CA GLN A 17 7.61 -0.20 -6.97
C GLN A 17 8.78 -1.03 -6.42
N TYR A 18 9.01 -0.92 -5.12
CA TYR A 18 10.09 -1.61 -4.42
C TYR A 18 9.54 -2.47 -3.28
N SER A 19 10.25 -3.53 -2.98
CA SER A 19 10.11 -4.32 -1.76
C SER A 19 11.32 -4.08 -0.88
N ARG A 20 11.09 -3.66 0.37
CA ARG A 20 12.12 -3.34 1.36
C ARG A 20 12.00 -4.31 2.52
N ALA A 21 12.95 -5.24 2.62
CA ALA A 21 12.96 -6.31 3.61
C ALA A 21 13.98 -6.05 4.73
N PHE A 22 13.58 -6.35 5.94
CA PHE A 22 14.40 -6.23 7.16
C PHE A 22 14.31 -7.52 7.94
N ILE A 23 15.47 -8.07 8.34
CA ILE A 23 15.57 -9.29 9.12
C ILE A 23 16.24 -8.96 10.46
N VAL A 24 15.67 -9.46 11.54
CA VAL A 24 16.26 -9.41 12.87
C VAL A 24 16.35 -10.83 13.40
N GLU A 25 17.56 -11.19 13.83
CA GLU A 25 17.83 -12.45 14.52
C GLU A 25 18.47 -12.14 15.86
N ASP A 26 18.05 -12.80 16.91
CA ASP A 26 18.68 -12.69 18.23
C ASP A 26 19.79 -13.73 18.44
N GLN A 27 20.45 -13.65 19.58
CA GLN A 27 21.55 -14.56 19.96
C GLN A 27 21.11 -16.00 20.15
N LEU A 28 19.81 -16.27 20.28
CA LEU A 28 19.23 -17.60 20.38
C LEU A 28 18.91 -18.22 19.01
N GLY A 29 19.06 -17.42 17.94
CA GLY A 29 18.73 -17.83 16.57
C GLY A 29 17.25 -17.64 16.21
N GLU A 30 16.46 -16.99 17.10
CA GLU A 30 15.08 -16.63 16.78
C GLU A 30 15.08 -15.46 15.78
N ARG A 31 14.31 -15.61 14.70
CA ARG A 31 14.35 -14.72 13.56
C ARG A 31 12.97 -14.23 13.14
N VAL A 32 12.89 -12.96 12.80
CA VAL A 32 11.69 -12.36 12.18
C VAL A 32 12.04 -11.55 10.95
N VAL A 33 11.08 -11.46 10.04
CA VAL A 33 11.16 -10.67 8.81
C VAL A 33 10.02 -9.67 8.78
N PHE A 34 10.34 -8.41 8.51
CA PHE A 34 9.37 -7.38 8.16
C PHE A 34 9.64 -6.87 6.76
N VAL A 35 8.62 -6.85 5.92
CA VAL A 35 8.68 -6.30 4.56
C VAL A 35 7.70 -5.15 4.42
N SER A 36 8.17 -4.01 3.92
CA SER A 36 7.34 -2.94 3.38
C SER A 36 7.44 -2.93 1.86
N ALA A 37 6.35 -3.26 1.18
CA ALA A 37 6.31 -3.30 -0.27
C ALA A 37 5.42 -2.18 -0.84
N ASP A 38 5.87 -1.53 -1.91
CA ASP A 38 5.11 -0.50 -2.64
C ASP A 38 3.94 -1.15 -3.41
N ALA A 39 2.99 -1.70 -2.67
CA ALA A 39 1.80 -2.38 -3.16
C ALA A 39 0.55 -1.79 -2.51
N GLY A 40 -0.61 -1.95 -3.11
CA GLY A 40 -1.87 -1.48 -2.54
C GLY A 40 -2.19 -2.14 -1.21
N MET A 41 -1.91 -3.43 -1.08
CA MET A 41 -2.09 -4.27 0.12
C MET A 41 -1.35 -5.60 -0.09
N MET A 42 -1.39 -6.50 0.89
CA MET A 42 -0.88 -7.86 0.72
C MET A 42 -2.01 -8.87 0.51
N GLY A 43 -1.72 -9.94 -0.22
CA GLY A 43 -2.60 -11.09 -0.40
C GLY A 43 -2.07 -12.31 0.36
N HIS A 44 -2.96 -13.15 0.89
CA HIS A 44 -2.57 -14.38 1.57
C HIS A 44 -1.77 -15.32 0.66
N ALA A 45 -2.22 -15.50 -0.58
CA ALA A 45 -1.52 -16.34 -1.56
C ALA A 45 -0.12 -15.80 -1.91
N VAL A 46 0.05 -14.46 -1.98
CA VAL A 46 1.38 -13.85 -2.16
C VAL A 46 2.30 -14.23 -1.01
N LYS A 47 1.83 -14.13 0.24
CA LYS A 47 2.64 -14.52 1.40
C LYS A 47 2.99 -16.01 1.40
N ARG A 48 2.02 -16.87 1.10
CA ARG A 48 2.22 -18.32 1.00
C ARG A 48 3.32 -18.65 0.00
N ASP A 49 3.20 -18.16 -1.24
CA ASP A 49 4.15 -18.47 -2.31
C ASP A 49 5.55 -17.88 -2.04
N VAL A 50 5.64 -16.70 -1.40
CA VAL A 50 6.92 -16.15 -0.90
C VAL A 50 7.56 -17.10 0.11
N ILE A 51 6.80 -17.61 1.08
CA ILE A 51 7.29 -18.54 2.09
C ILE A 51 7.72 -19.86 1.44
N ASP A 52 6.94 -20.39 0.52
CA ASP A 52 7.27 -21.64 -0.21
C ASP A 52 8.61 -21.51 -0.97
N LEU A 53 8.84 -20.36 -1.64
CA LEU A 53 10.12 -20.10 -2.32
C LEU A 53 11.29 -19.94 -1.34
N LEU A 54 11.06 -19.30 -0.21
CA LEU A 54 12.08 -19.16 0.84
C LEU A 54 12.42 -20.51 1.48
N GLN A 55 11.41 -21.35 1.73
CA GLN A 55 11.62 -22.70 2.29
C GLN A 55 12.35 -23.63 1.32
N GLN A 56 12.10 -23.53 0.01
CA GLN A 56 12.87 -24.23 -1.01
C GLN A 56 14.36 -23.86 -0.95
N LYS A 57 14.69 -22.62 -0.60
CA LYS A 57 16.09 -22.14 -0.56
C LYS A 57 16.75 -22.33 0.81
N TYR A 58 16.02 -22.13 1.91
CA TYR A 58 16.57 -22.04 3.27
C TYR A 58 15.98 -23.03 4.27
N GLY A 59 15.09 -23.96 3.84
CA GLY A 59 14.36 -24.84 4.74
C GLY A 59 13.39 -24.06 5.63
N ASP A 60 13.11 -24.57 6.83
CA ASP A 60 12.09 -24.05 7.76
C ASP A 60 12.49 -22.76 8.51
N VAL A 61 13.49 -22.03 8.03
CA VAL A 61 13.92 -20.76 8.64
C VAL A 61 12.84 -19.69 8.57
N TYR A 62 12.12 -19.64 7.45
CA TYR A 62 11.05 -18.68 7.20
C TYR A 62 9.70 -19.39 7.15
N ARG A 63 8.77 -18.93 8.01
CA ARG A 63 7.46 -19.55 8.21
C ARG A 63 6.37 -18.47 8.28
N MET A 64 5.10 -18.89 8.26
CA MET A 64 3.95 -17.99 8.39
C MET A 64 4.03 -17.11 9.65
N GLU A 65 4.57 -17.66 10.75
CA GLU A 65 4.59 -17.03 12.06
C GLU A 65 5.66 -15.93 12.20
N ASN A 66 6.79 -16.02 11.47
CA ASN A 66 7.92 -15.12 11.63
C ASN A 66 8.16 -14.17 10.45
N VAL A 67 7.31 -14.21 9.41
CA VAL A 67 7.37 -13.31 8.25
C VAL A 67 6.13 -12.41 8.23
N VAL A 68 6.31 -11.10 8.18
CA VAL A 68 5.27 -10.09 7.96
C VAL A 68 5.51 -9.38 6.64
N LEU A 69 4.52 -9.43 5.76
CA LEU A 69 4.49 -8.66 4.52
C LEU A 69 3.45 -7.55 4.65
N SER A 70 3.85 -6.29 4.54
CA SER A 70 2.98 -5.11 4.66
C SER A 70 3.00 -4.29 3.38
N GLY A 71 1.82 -3.92 2.87
CA GLY A 71 1.68 -3.00 1.73
C GLY A 71 1.73 -1.55 2.16
N THR A 72 2.34 -0.69 1.36
CA THR A 72 2.33 0.77 1.60
C THR A 72 0.98 1.41 1.34
N HIS A 73 0.09 0.73 0.63
CA HIS A 73 -1.25 1.15 0.22
C HIS A 73 -1.29 2.16 -0.93
N SER A 74 -0.29 2.22 -1.79
CA SER A 74 -0.39 3.08 -2.99
C SER A 74 -1.58 2.67 -3.86
N HIS A 75 -2.43 3.65 -4.23
CA HIS A 75 -3.56 3.47 -5.14
C HIS A 75 -3.17 3.60 -6.62
N SER A 76 -1.88 3.79 -6.91
CA SER A 76 -1.32 3.94 -8.25
C SER A 76 -0.42 2.77 -8.66
N VAL A 77 -0.71 1.56 -8.18
CA VAL A 77 0.06 0.34 -8.44
C VAL A 77 -0.79 -0.74 -9.11
N PRO A 78 -0.18 -1.78 -9.72
CA PRO A 78 -0.90 -2.90 -10.30
C PRO A 78 -1.76 -3.64 -9.27
N SER A 79 -2.92 -4.15 -9.70
CA SER A 79 -3.90 -4.92 -8.91
C SER A 79 -4.17 -6.29 -9.55
N GLY A 80 -5.15 -7.06 -9.03
CA GLY A 80 -5.51 -8.37 -9.57
C GLY A 80 -4.64 -9.49 -9.04
N PHE A 81 -4.31 -9.47 -7.74
CA PHE A 81 -3.46 -10.49 -7.09
C PHE A 81 -4.01 -10.96 -5.73
N LEU A 82 -5.19 -10.46 -5.32
CA LEU A 82 -5.73 -10.76 -3.99
C LEU A 82 -6.44 -12.10 -3.90
N MET A 83 -6.84 -12.66 -5.06
CA MET A 83 -7.61 -13.90 -5.13
C MET A 83 -8.93 -13.84 -4.35
N SER A 84 -9.52 -12.64 -4.28
CA SER A 84 -10.85 -12.38 -3.74
C SER A 84 -11.68 -11.67 -4.78
N PHE A 85 -12.82 -12.26 -5.17
CA PHE A 85 -13.59 -11.84 -6.35
C PHE A 85 -13.93 -10.35 -6.36
N LEU A 86 -14.39 -9.79 -5.23
CA LEU A 86 -14.77 -8.38 -5.17
C LEU A 86 -13.56 -7.44 -5.38
N TYR A 87 -12.41 -7.79 -4.84
CA TYR A 87 -11.21 -6.95 -4.96
C TYR A 87 -10.56 -7.03 -6.34
N ASP A 88 -10.71 -8.17 -7.03
CA ASP A 88 -10.10 -8.37 -8.34
C ASP A 88 -11.01 -7.98 -9.50
N ILE A 89 -12.30 -7.68 -9.27
CA ILE A 89 -13.26 -7.35 -10.34
C ILE A 89 -12.84 -6.14 -11.17
N ALA A 90 -12.33 -5.08 -10.53
CA ALA A 90 -11.90 -3.85 -11.22
C ALA A 90 -10.63 -4.03 -12.08
N SER A 91 -9.84 -5.09 -11.83
CA SER A 91 -8.70 -5.51 -12.64
C SER A 91 -9.05 -6.52 -13.72
N LEU A 92 -10.33 -6.82 -13.92
CA LEU A 92 -10.84 -7.88 -14.80
C LEU A 92 -10.38 -9.28 -14.33
N GLY A 93 -10.38 -9.47 -13.02
CA GLY A 93 -10.01 -10.72 -12.37
C GLY A 93 -8.52 -10.79 -12.00
N PHE A 94 -8.06 -12.01 -11.81
CA PHE A 94 -6.68 -12.32 -11.44
C PHE A 94 -5.70 -12.01 -12.58
N VAL A 95 -4.58 -11.36 -12.25
CA VAL A 95 -3.53 -10.98 -13.21
C VAL A 95 -2.22 -11.69 -12.83
N PRO A 96 -1.93 -12.86 -13.42
CA PRO A 96 -0.76 -13.67 -13.05
C PRO A 96 0.57 -12.91 -13.10
N GLN A 97 0.75 -12.01 -14.07
CA GLN A 97 1.97 -11.20 -14.18
C GLN A 97 2.20 -10.32 -12.94
N ASN A 98 1.15 -9.72 -12.40
CA ASN A 98 1.27 -8.87 -11.20
C ASN A 98 1.51 -9.72 -9.96
N PHE A 99 0.83 -10.85 -9.84
CA PHE A 99 1.02 -11.80 -8.75
C PHE A 99 2.46 -12.31 -8.71
N ASN A 100 2.96 -12.82 -9.84
CA ASN A 100 4.32 -13.33 -9.93
C ASN A 100 5.37 -12.23 -9.64
N ALA A 101 5.14 -11.01 -10.15
CA ALA A 101 6.03 -9.87 -9.87
C ALA A 101 6.14 -9.56 -8.38
N LEU A 102 5.03 -9.62 -7.64
CA LEU A 102 5.03 -9.43 -6.18
C LEU A 102 5.76 -10.57 -5.47
N VAL A 103 5.43 -11.82 -5.80
CA VAL A 103 6.06 -13.00 -5.18
C VAL A 103 7.57 -13.01 -5.42
N GLU A 104 8.01 -12.86 -6.67
CA GLU A 104 9.43 -12.86 -7.04
C GLU A 104 10.19 -11.67 -6.41
N GLY A 105 9.62 -10.46 -6.50
CA GLY A 105 10.25 -9.24 -5.98
C GLY A 105 10.38 -9.24 -4.46
N ILE A 106 9.35 -9.67 -3.75
CA ILE A 106 9.37 -9.79 -2.28
C ILE A 106 10.34 -10.88 -1.86
N THR A 107 10.30 -12.06 -2.48
CA THR A 107 11.25 -13.14 -2.20
C THR A 107 12.69 -12.68 -2.40
N LEU A 108 12.98 -12.00 -3.51
CA LEU A 108 14.32 -11.49 -3.80
C LEU A 108 14.78 -10.47 -2.74
N SER A 109 13.89 -9.59 -2.27
CA SER A 109 14.25 -8.62 -1.22
C SER A 109 14.61 -9.30 0.10
N ILE A 110 13.88 -10.36 0.48
CA ILE A 110 14.17 -11.15 1.69
C ILE A 110 15.49 -11.93 1.51
N VAL A 111 15.72 -12.52 0.33
CA VAL A 111 16.98 -13.20 0.01
C VAL A 111 18.17 -12.25 0.16
N ARG A 112 18.08 -11.02 -0.39
CA ARG A 112 19.13 -10.00 -0.23
C ARG A 112 19.34 -9.59 1.22
N ALA A 113 18.27 -9.44 1.97
CA ALA A 113 18.35 -9.15 3.40
C ALA A 113 19.05 -10.30 4.16
N HIS A 114 18.70 -11.56 3.83
CA HIS A 114 19.34 -12.74 4.41
C HIS A 114 20.85 -12.79 4.09
N GLU A 115 21.23 -12.58 2.84
CA GLU A 115 22.62 -12.65 2.37
C GLU A 115 23.49 -11.49 2.91
N SER A 116 22.86 -10.38 3.33
CA SER A 116 23.53 -9.20 3.90
C SER A 116 23.50 -9.13 5.44
N MET A 117 22.96 -10.17 6.13
CA MET A 117 22.89 -10.21 7.59
C MET A 117 24.28 -10.11 8.23
N ARG A 118 24.35 -9.32 9.28
CA ARG A 118 25.56 -9.13 10.09
C ARG A 118 25.20 -8.65 11.48
N GLU A 119 26.15 -8.70 12.40
CA GLU A 119 25.95 -8.23 13.76
C GLU A 119 25.60 -6.74 13.78
N GLY A 120 24.52 -6.40 14.48
CA GLY A 120 23.98 -5.05 14.48
C GLY A 120 23.35 -4.65 15.80
N ARG A 121 22.98 -3.36 15.87
CA ARG A 121 22.26 -2.76 17.01
C ARG A 121 21.01 -2.08 16.49
N LEU A 122 19.93 -2.18 17.26
CA LEU A 122 18.64 -1.61 16.92
C LEU A 122 18.31 -0.42 17.82
N PHE A 123 17.83 0.68 17.21
CA PHE A 123 17.41 1.86 17.95
C PHE A 123 16.02 2.31 17.53
N VAL A 124 15.15 2.58 18.49
CA VAL A 124 13.83 3.14 18.24
C VAL A 124 13.79 4.60 18.67
N SER A 125 13.18 5.43 17.84
CA SER A 125 12.96 6.85 18.08
C SER A 125 11.65 7.29 17.46
N GLU A 126 11.15 8.46 17.87
CA GLU A 126 9.88 8.98 17.36
C GLU A 126 9.90 10.50 17.21
N THR A 127 9.07 11.01 16.31
CA THR A 127 8.82 12.44 16.11
C THR A 127 7.41 12.65 15.55
N GLU A 128 6.97 13.89 15.44
CA GLU A 128 5.72 14.22 14.75
C GLU A 128 5.96 14.72 13.34
N VAL A 129 5.07 14.34 12.41
CA VAL A 129 5.00 14.89 11.05
C VAL A 129 3.79 15.81 10.98
N GLN A 130 4.04 17.10 10.81
CA GLN A 130 2.97 18.09 10.69
C GLN A 130 2.54 18.27 9.23
N ASP A 131 1.28 18.67 9.03
CA ASP A 131 0.68 19.02 7.74
C ASP A 131 0.73 17.94 6.65
N ALA A 132 1.00 16.66 7.03
CA ALA A 132 1.08 15.55 6.09
C ALA A 132 -0.22 14.72 6.00
N ASN A 133 -1.12 14.87 6.96
CA ASN A 133 -2.36 14.11 6.99
C ASN A 133 -3.50 14.85 7.70
N ILE A 134 -4.75 14.50 7.31
CA ILE A 134 -6.00 14.91 7.98
C ILE A 134 -6.95 13.71 8.10
N ASN A 135 -7.90 13.79 9.01
CA ASN A 135 -8.99 12.81 9.08
C ASN A 135 -10.04 13.12 7.99
N ARG A 136 -10.36 12.14 7.13
CA ARG A 136 -11.35 12.29 6.05
C ARG A 136 -12.79 11.95 6.48
N SER A 137 -12.95 11.37 7.68
CA SER A 137 -14.23 10.98 8.26
C SER A 137 -14.44 11.55 9.68
N PRO A 138 -14.28 12.89 9.86
CA PRO A 138 -14.27 13.51 11.19
C PRO A 138 -15.57 13.28 11.99
N SER A 139 -16.73 13.21 11.34
CA SER A 139 -18.01 12.94 12.01
C SER A 139 -18.08 11.53 12.62
N ALA A 140 -17.44 10.54 11.99
CA ALA A 140 -17.34 9.20 12.58
C ALA A 140 -16.36 9.21 13.78
N TYR A 141 -15.19 9.82 13.63
CA TYR A 141 -14.23 9.98 14.73
C TYR A 141 -14.86 10.68 15.95
N GLU A 142 -15.66 11.73 15.73
CA GLU A 142 -16.33 12.50 16.79
C GLU A 142 -17.39 11.68 17.56
N ASN A 143 -17.87 10.59 17.00
CA ASN A 143 -18.81 9.69 17.69
C ASN A 143 -18.13 8.81 18.77
N ASN A 144 -16.80 8.70 18.76
CA ASN A 144 -16.08 8.04 19.86
C ASN A 144 -16.27 8.80 21.20
N PRO A 145 -16.17 8.12 22.36
CA PRO A 145 -16.39 8.74 23.68
C PRO A 145 -15.55 10.01 23.87
N LYS A 146 -16.19 11.10 24.29
CA LYS A 146 -15.51 12.41 24.47
C LYS A 146 -14.29 12.32 25.41
N LYS A 147 -14.39 11.51 26.49
CA LYS A 147 -13.30 11.31 27.45
C LYS A 147 -12.07 10.62 26.79
N GLU A 148 -12.31 9.71 25.86
CA GLU A 148 -11.26 9.02 25.09
C GLU A 148 -10.60 9.98 24.10
N ARG A 149 -11.42 10.69 23.29
CA ARG A 149 -10.91 11.67 22.32
C ARG A 149 -10.08 12.78 22.95
N ALA A 150 -10.45 13.21 24.16
CA ALA A 150 -9.74 14.25 24.90
C ALA A 150 -8.30 13.87 25.33
N GLN A 151 -7.92 12.59 25.19
CA GLN A 151 -6.54 12.14 25.43
C GLN A 151 -5.60 12.47 24.25
N TYR A 152 -6.16 12.87 23.11
CA TYR A 152 -5.42 13.10 21.87
C TYR A 152 -5.67 14.53 21.36
N ARG A 153 -4.59 15.18 20.91
CA ARG A 153 -4.65 16.55 20.39
C ARG A 153 -5.29 16.61 19.00
N ASP A 154 -4.99 15.60 18.15
CA ASP A 154 -5.33 15.58 16.74
C ASP A 154 -6.30 14.44 16.39
N TYR A 155 -7.08 14.61 15.35
CA TYR A 155 -8.01 13.61 14.81
C TYR A 155 -7.31 12.52 13.98
N THR A 156 -6.00 12.63 13.80
CA THR A 156 -5.12 11.65 13.17
C THR A 156 -3.85 11.50 13.99
N ASP A 157 -3.15 10.38 13.83
CA ASP A 157 -1.84 10.21 14.44
C ASP A 157 -0.79 10.98 13.64
N LYS A 158 -0.12 11.92 14.31
CA LYS A 158 1.02 12.68 13.75
C LYS A 158 2.35 12.01 14.04
N GLN A 159 2.36 11.00 14.89
CA GLN A 159 3.56 10.29 15.31
C GLN A 159 4.13 9.46 14.16
N LEU A 160 5.43 9.64 13.90
CA LEU A 160 6.27 8.77 13.09
C LEU A 160 7.22 8.04 14.04
N VAL A 161 7.17 6.72 14.03
CA VAL A 161 8.07 5.85 14.79
C VAL A 161 9.11 5.27 13.85
N GLN A 162 10.39 5.43 14.16
CA GLN A 162 11.51 4.95 13.37
C GLN A 162 12.29 3.87 14.12
N LEU A 163 12.49 2.72 13.48
CA LEU A 163 13.45 1.69 13.87
C LEU A 163 14.68 1.78 12.97
N ARG A 164 15.85 2.02 13.56
CA ARG A 164 17.14 2.09 12.86
C ARG A 164 17.96 0.83 13.10
N PHE A 165 18.64 0.40 12.04
CA PHE A 165 19.56 -0.74 12.02
C PHE A 165 20.98 -0.21 11.86
N LEU A 166 21.83 -0.43 12.84
CA LEU A 166 23.23 0.01 12.83
C LEU A 166 24.15 -1.21 12.75
N ASP A 167 25.16 -1.13 11.93
CA ASP A 167 26.25 -2.09 11.90
C ASP A 167 27.02 -2.02 13.24
N ALA A 168 27.27 -3.15 13.88
CA ALA A 168 28.00 -3.18 15.16
C ALA A 168 29.49 -2.88 15.00
N ALA A 169 30.08 -3.11 13.82
CA ALA A 169 31.51 -2.96 13.58
C ALA A 169 31.93 -1.48 13.46
N ASP A 170 31.13 -0.67 12.75
CA ASP A 170 31.50 0.73 12.44
C ASP A 170 30.42 1.76 12.85
N GLY A 171 29.25 1.31 13.31
CA GLY A 171 28.15 2.17 13.69
C GLY A 171 27.39 2.80 12.51
N ARG A 172 27.67 2.40 11.28
CA ARG A 172 26.98 2.87 10.07
C ARG A 172 25.50 2.45 10.11
N ILE A 173 24.61 3.34 9.70
CA ILE A 173 23.19 3.02 9.57
C ILE A 173 22.97 2.23 8.28
N MET A 174 22.53 0.98 8.41
CA MET A 174 22.27 0.06 7.30
C MET A 174 20.87 0.24 6.71
N GLY A 175 19.92 0.66 7.54
CA GLY A 175 18.53 0.84 7.12
C GLY A 175 17.66 1.43 8.22
N ALA A 176 16.44 1.79 7.84
CA ALA A 176 15.43 2.28 8.77
C ALA A 176 14.01 1.97 8.30
N ILE A 177 13.14 1.59 9.24
CA ILE A 177 11.69 1.47 9.03
C ILE A 177 11.02 2.66 9.73
N ASN A 178 10.13 3.34 9.03
CA ASN A 178 9.38 4.48 9.53
C ASN A 178 7.89 4.18 9.43
N TRP A 179 7.19 3.91 10.52
CA TRP A 179 5.73 3.73 10.53
C TRP A 179 5.05 5.08 10.66
N PHE A 180 4.19 5.40 9.68
CA PHE A 180 3.41 6.63 9.67
C PHE A 180 2.02 6.39 9.09
N ALA A 181 1.00 7.02 9.69
CA ALA A 181 -0.39 6.90 9.24
C ALA A 181 -0.72 7.96 8.19
N VAL A 182 -0.74 7.56 6.92
CA VAL A 182 -1.25 8.36 5.80
C VAL A 182 -1.59 7.47 4.61
N HIS A 183 -2.74 7.72 3.95
CA HIS A 183 -3.04 7.09 2.67
C HIS A 183 -2.09 7.58 1.57
N PRO A 184 -1.53 6.71 0.75
CA PRO A 184 -0.82 7.12 -0.48
C PRO A 184 -1.85 7.38 -1.61
N THR A 185 -2.63 8.44 -1.45
CA THR A 185 -3.67 8.91 -2.36
C THR A 185 -3.49 10.36 -2.79
N SER A 186 -2.22 10.85 -2.76
CA SER A 186 -1.86 12.14 -3.38
C SER A 186 -2.04 12.07 -4.89
N MET A 187 -1.72 10.92 -5.52
CA MET A 187 -2.11 10.58 -6.88
C MET A 187 -3.58 10.19 -6.90
N ASN A 188 -4.45 11.01 -7.47
CA ASN A 188 -5.89 10.81 -7.49
C ASN A 188 -6.32 9.72 -8.52
N LYS A 189 -7.62 9.40 -8.56
CA LYS A 189 -8.18 8.35 -9.42
C LYS A 189 -8.05 8.59 -10.93
N THR A 190 -7.67 9.79 -11.38
CA THR A 190 -7.41 10.09 -12.80
C THR A 190 -5.97 9.79 -13.20
N ASN A 191 -5.11 9.44 -12.24
CA ASN A 191 -3.73 9.07 -12.54
C ASN A 191 -3.66 7.78 -13.37
N CYS A 192 -2.90 7.83 -14.46
CA CYS A 192 -2.64 6.67 -15.34
C CYS A 192 -1.19 6.17 -15.29
N TYR A 193 -0.36 6.69 -14.40
CA TYR A 193 1.01 6.24 -14.20
C TYR A 193 1.11 5.30 -12.99
N LEU A 194 1.90 4.24 -13.11
CA LEU A 194 2.33 3.49 -11.94
C LEU A 194 3.22 4.39 -11.07
N SER A 195 2.93 4.42 -9.78
CA SER A 195 3.66 5.26 -8.82
C SER A 195 3.55 4.68 -7.41
N SER A 196 4.64 4.74 -6.66
CA SER A 196 4.64 4.44 -5.22
C SER A 196 4.09 5.59 -4.36
N ASP A 197 3.62 6.70 -5.01
CA ASP A 197 3.00 7.87 -4.39
C ASP A 197 3.89 8.53 -3.31
N ASN A 198 3.28 9.21 -2.35
CA ASN A 198 3.96 10.01 -1.32
C ASN A 198 4.90 9.18 -0.42
N VAL A 199 4.47 8.04 0.10
CA VAL A 199 5.27 7.21 1.04
C VAL A 199 6.42 6.50 0.33
N GLY A 200 6.20 6.00 -0.90
CA GLY A 200 7.28 5.41 -1.69
C GLY A 200 8.31 6.43 -2.10
N TYR A 201 7.89 7.64 -2.48
CA TYR A 201 8.84 8.72 -2.78
C TYR A 201 9.60 9.19 -1.54
N ALA A 202 8.96 9.26 -0.37
CA ALA A 202 9.65 9.54 0.89
C ALA A 202 10.72 8.49 1.22
N SER A 203 10.45 7.22 0.91
CA SER A 203 11.42 6.13 1.05
C SER A 203 12.62 6.33 0.11
N LEU A 204 12.39 6.66 -1.16
CA LEU A 204 13.46 6.95 -2.13
C LEU A 204 14.30 8.18 -1.73
N LEU A 205 13.67 9.20 -1.16
CA LEU A 205 14.39 10.38 -0.64
C LEU A 205 15.31 10.02 0.54
N LEU A 206 14.88 9.10 1.42
CA LEU A 206 15.73 8.60 2.52
C LEU A 206 16.91 7.79 1.99
N GLU A 207 16.67 6.91 1.02
CA GLU A 207 17.70 6.11 0.37
C GLU A 207 18.72 7.01 -0.34
N HIS A 208 18.26 8.02 -1.08
CA HIS A 208 19.14 8.99 -1.74
C HIS A 208 19.94 9.87 -0.76
N GLU A 209 19.36 10.26 0.39
CA GLU A 209 20.09 11.03 1.42
C GLU A 209 21.27 10.26 2.00
N MET A 210 21.13 8.93 2.11
CA MET A 210 22.16 8.07 2.67
C MET A 210 23.17 7.59 1.61
N ASP A 211 22.70 7.39 0.37
CA ASP A 211 23.52 6.91 -0.77
C ASP A 211 23.34 7.82 -2.01
N PRO A 212 23.78 9.08 -1.97
CA PRO A 212 23.46 10.08 -3.01
C PRO A 212 24.05 9.78 -4.39
N GLY A 213 25.03 8.88 -4.48
CA GLY A 213 25.64 8.46 -5.75
C GLY A 213 24.93 7.30 -6.44
N SER A 214 23.91 6.71 -5.80
CA SER A 214 23.22 5.53 -6.31
C SER A 214 21.95 5.90 -7.05
N LEU A 215 21.61 5.11 -8.10
CA LEU A 215 20.30 5.17 -8.73
C LEU A 215 19.21 4.66 -7.74
N PRO A 216 17.94 5.08 -7.90
CA PRO A 216 16.85 4.65 -7.03
C PRO A 216 16.79 3.13 -6.87
N GLY A 217 16.74 2.66 -5.60
CA GLY A 217 16.73 1.24 -5.24
C GLY A 217 18.02 0.48 -5.50
N ARG A 218 19.16 1.17 -5.70
CA ARG A 218 20.49 0.57 -5.97
C ARG A 218 21.54 0.88 -4.90
N GLY A 219 21.20 1.66 -3.88
CA GLY A 219 22.08 1.96 -2.76
C GLY A 219 22.18 0.79 -1.77
N GLU A 220 23.09 0.92 -0.81
CA GLU A 220 23.28 -0.05 0.28
C GLU A 220 22.30 0.20 1.44
N PHE A 221 21.93 1.46 1.69
CA PHE A 221 20.96 1.81 2.71
C PHE A 221 19.54 1.48 2.25
N VAL A 222 18.75 0.85 3.12
CA VAL A 222 17.34 0.52 2.87
C VAL A 222 16.44 1.39 3.74
N GLY A 223 15.66 2.27 3.12
CA GLY A 223 14.77 3.21 3.79
C GLY A 223 13.29 2.91 3.50
N ALA A 224 12.52 2.48 4.49
CA ALA A 224 11.10 2.22 4.35
C ALA A 224 10.24 3.25 5.08
N VAL A 225 9.20 3.77 4.41
CA VAL A 225 8.03 4.38 5.07
C VAL A 225 6.89 3.38 4.97
N ALA A 226 6.57 2.76 6.09
CA ALA A 226 5.60 1.69 6.20
C ALA A 226 4.23 2.20 6.65
N SER A 227 3.16 1.54 6.22
CA SER A 227 1.78 1.86 6.61
C SER A 227 1.52 1.60 8.10
N SER A 228 0.59 2.37 8.67
CA SER A 228 0.11 2.23 10.03
C SER A 228 -1.43 2.21 10.03
N ASN A 229 -2.09 2.77 11.05
CA ASN A 229 -3.54 2.89 11.14
C ASN A 229 -4.05 4.06 10.29
N LEU A 230 -4.12 3.85 8.98
CA LEU A 230 -4.38 4.88 7.98
C LEU A 230 -5.83 4.94 7.47
N GLY A 231 -6.73 4.08 7.97
CA GLY A 231 -8.06 3.87 7.38
C GLY A 231 -8.88 5.13 7.11
N ASP A 232 -8.89 6.08 8.05
CA ASP A 232 -9.60 7.36 7.92
C ASP A 232 -8.65 8.56 7.66
N VAL A 233 -7.40 8.31 7.21
CA VAL A 233 -6.33 9.31 7.17
C VAL A 233 -5.93 9.66 5.74
N SER A 234 -6.20 10.90 5.32
CA SER A 234 -5.96 11.43 3.96
C SER A 234 -4.72 12.33 3.89
N PRO A 235 -3.92 12.27 2.79
CA PRO A 235 -2.84 13.21 2.49
C PRO A 235 -3.37 14.53 1.89
N ASN A 236 -4.67 14.61 1.57
CA ASN A 236 -5.28 15.75 0.92
C ASN A 236 -5.62 16.85 1.93
N VAL A 237 -4.57 17.44 2.51
CA VAL A 237 -4.60 18.33 3.68
C VAL A 237 -5.32 19.67 3.47
N MET A 238 -5.63 20.04 2.23
CA MET A 238 -6.46 21.22 1.94
C MET A 238 -7.95 20.97 2.21
N GLY A 239 -8.30 19.71 2.51
CA GLY A 239 -9.66 19.27 2.83
C GLY A 239 -10.61 19.22 1.64
N PRO A 240 -11.84 18.70 1.87
CA PRO A 240 -12.82 18.51 0.83
C PRO A 240 -13.57 19.80 0.47
N LYS A 241 -13.76 20.02 -0.84
CA LYS A 241 -14.57 21.11 -1.40
C LYS A 241 -15.42 20.60 -2.55
N CYS A 242 -16.52 21.27 -2.79
CA CYS A 242 -17.36 21.02 -3.95
C CYS A 242 -16.66 21.41 -5.24
N GLU A 243 -16.45 20.46 -6.13
CA GLU A 243 -15.70 20.62 -7.39
C GLU A 243 -16.18 21.83 -8.22
N LYS A 244 -17.51 22.01 -8.36
CA LYS A 244 -18.10 23.06 -9.21
C LYS A 244 -18.19 24.43 -8.56
N THR A 245 -18.25 24.51 -7.24
CA THR A 245 -18.55 25.76 -6.53
C THR A 245 -17.43 26.21 -5.60
N GLY A 246 -16.49 25.32 -5.24
CA GLY A 246 -15.46 25.58 -4.23
C GLY A 246 -15.99 25.69 -2.79
N LEU A 247 -17.30 25.52 -2.58
CA LEU A 247 -17.92 25.59 -1.25
C LEU A 247 -17.51 24.39 -0.40
N PRO A 248 -17.50 24.52 0.95
CA PRO A 248 -17.31 23.39 1.84
C PRO A 248 -18.38 22.30 1.61
N CYS A 249 -17.97 21.05 1.75
CA CYS A 249 -18.87 19.90 1.75
C CYS A 249 -19.58 19.75 3.09
N ASP A 250 -20.73 19.07 3.09
CA ASP A 250 -21.35 18.59 4.32
C ASP A 250 -20.44 17.54 4.98
N LEU A 251 -20.14 17.75 6.26
CA LEU A 251 -19.17 16.91 6.99
C LEU A 251 -19.68 15.50 7.29
N LEU A 252 -21.00 15.30 7.38
CA LEU A 252 -21.57 13.99 7.65
C LEU A 252 -21.66 13.13 6.40
N THR A 253 -22.20 13.70 5.33
CA THR A 253 -22.53 12.96 4.10
C THR A 253 -21.48 13.07 3.01
N SER A 254 -20.49 13.97 3.16
CA SER A 254 -19.52 14.35 2.11
C SER A 254 -20.23 14.69 0.79
N SER A 255 -21.34 15.42 0.87
CA SER A 255 -22.10 15.89 -0.28
C SER A 255 -22.02 17.40 -0.42
N CYS A 256 -22.30 17.88 -1.62
CA CYS A 256 -22.31 19.31 -1.91
C CYS A 256 -23.67 19.94 -1.61
N PRO A 257 -23.73 21.15 -1.06
CA PRO A 257 -24.96 21.94 -1.00
C PRO A 257 -25.59 22.03 -2.39
N SER A 258 -26.94 21.98 -2.46
CA SER A 258 -27.70 21.95 -3.71
C SER A 258 -27.47 20.74 -4.64
N GLY A 259 -26.76 19.71 -4.23
CA GLY A 259 -26.55 18.48 -5.01
C GLY A 259 -25.70 18.67 -6.29
N ALA A 260 -25.02 19.80 -6.43
CA ALA A 260 -24.25 20.12 -7.63
C ALA A 260 -22.77 19.77 -7.49
N GLY A 261 -22.35 18.68 -8.11
CA GLY A 261 -20.95 18.25 -8.22
C GLY A 261 -20.49 17.29 -7.13
N LEU A 262 -19.26 16.84 -7.26
CA LEU A 262 -18.61 15.94 -6.32
C LEU A 262 -17.92 16.71 -5.20
N CYS A 263 -17.86 16.10 -4.02
CA CYS A 263 -17.08 16.57 -2.89
C CYS A 263 -15.70 15.93 -2.97
N ILE A 264 -14.67 16.73 -3.29
CA ILE A 264 -13.31 16.24 -3.56
C ILE A 264 -12.32 16.93 -2.64
N ALA A 265 -11.49 16.14 -1.95
CA ALA A 265 -10.35 16.63 -1.18
C ALA A 265 -9.14 16.86 -2.10
N SER A 266 -8.34 17.86 -1.78
CA SER A 266 -7.14 18.20 -2.55
C SER A 266 -5.90 18.24 -1.67
N GLY A 267 -4.76 17.85 -2.28
CA GLY A 267 -3.45 17.96 -1.68
C GLY A 267 -2.92 19.41 -1.67
N PRO A 268 -1.75 19.64 -1.07
CA PRO A 268 -1.17 20.99 -0.89
C PRO A 268 -0.52 21.58 -2.16
N GLY A 269 -0.28 20.78 -3.21
CA GLY A 269 0.35 21.22 -4.45
C GLY A 269 -0.66 21.68 -5.50
N LYS A 270 -0.16 22.27 -6.59
CA LYS A 270 -0.96 22.70 -7.75
C LYS A 270 -1.60 21.54 -8.53
N ASP A 271 -1.00 20.38 -8.42
CA ASP A 271 -1.46 19.12 -9.03
C ASP A 271 -1.15 17.94 -8.12
N MET A 272 -1.52 16.73 -8.55
CA MET A 272 -1.31 15.50 -7.79
C MET A 272 0.17 15.13 -7.61
N PHE A 273 1.04 15.45 -8.59
CA PHE A 273 2.47 15.17 -8.51
C PHE A 273 3.15 16.10 -7.50
N GLU A 274 2.88 17.39 -7.57
CA GLU A 274 3.41 18.33 -6.58
C GLU A 274 2.87 18.03 -5.18
N SER A 275 1.61 17.65 -5.05
CA SER A 275 1.03 17.22 -3.77
C SER A 275 1.76 16.01 -3.20
N ALA A 276 2.03 14.97 -4.02
CA ALA A 276 2.78 13.81 -3.60
C ALA A 276 4.22 14.17 -3.18
N LYS A 277 4.88 15.06 -3.93
CA LYS A 277 6.23 15.57 -3.60
C LYS A 277 6.26 16.31 -2.27
N LEU A 278 5.28 17.19 -2.02
CA LEU A 278 5.21 17.95 -0.77
C LEU A 278 4.93 17.09 0.45
N ILE A 279 3.98 16.15 0.35
CA ILE A 279 3.67 15.22 1.44
C ILE A 279 4.88 14.30 1.71
N ALA A 280 5.48 13.74 0.66
CA ALA A 280 6.71 12.94 0.78
C ALA A 280 7.85 13.73 1.45
N GLY A 281 8.04 14.99 1.06
CA GLY A 281 9.06 15.87 1.63
C GLY A 281 8.87 16.13 3.13
N ARG A 282 7.63 16.26 3.59
CA ARG A 282 7.29 16.42 5.03
C ARG A 282 7.62 15.15 5.83
N ILE A 283 7.25 14.00 5.31
CA ILE A 283 7.57 12.69 5.93
C ILE A 283 9.10 12.47 5.95
N PHE A 284 9.76 12.69 4.81
CA PHE A 284 11.21 12.59 4.67
C PHE A 284 11.95 13.49 5.67
N ALA A 285 11.55 14.76 5.79
CA ALA A 285 12.20 15.70 6.71
C ALA A 285 12.14 15.23 8.16
N ALA A 286 10.99 14.68 8.59
CA ALA A 286 10.83 14.13 9.93
C ALA A 286 11.68 12.86 10.13
N ALA A 287 11.66 11.93 9.19
CA ALA A 287 12.44 10.70 9.24
C ALA A 287 13.95 10.97 9.18
N LYS A 288 14.40 11.90 8.31
CA LYS A 288 15.80 12.37 8.22
C LYS A 288 16.28 12.97 9.55
N LYS A 289 15.44 13.75 10.23
CA LYS A 289 15.77 14.31 11.55
C LYS A 289 16.06 13.21 12.56
N LEU A 290 15.31 12.11 12.54
CA LEU A 290 15.55 10.97 13.41
C LEU A 290 16.81 10.19 13.00
N LEU A 291 17.05 9.98 11.69
CA LEU A 291 18.29 9.33 11.20
C LEU A 291 19.55 10.05 11.66
N LYS A 292 19.55 11.38 11.66
CA LYS A 292 20.69 12.21 12.08
C LYS A 292 20.78 12.44 13.59
N SER A 293 19.77 11.95 14.36
CA SER A 293 19.75 12.13 15.80
C SER A 293 20.55 11.03 16.50
N GLU A 294 21.43 11.42 17.41
CA GLU A 294 22.04 10.49 18.36
C GLU A 294 21.03 9.97 19.41
N LYS A 295 19.86 10.62 19.52
CA LYS A 295 18.81 10.22 20.44
C LYS A 295 18.07 9.01 19.87
N GLY A 296 17.89 8.01 20.67
CA GLY A 296 17.15 6.80 20.36
C GLY A 296 17.33 5.81 21.49
N ARG A 297 16.28 5.05 21.77
CA ARG A 297 16.33 3.98 22.76
C ARG A 297 16.83 2.72 22.08
N GLU A 298 17.94 2.17 22.56
CA GLU A 298 18.45 0.89 22.07
C GLU A 298 17.48 -0.22 22.45
N LEU A 299 17.09 -1.05 21.50
CA LEU A 299 16.31 -2.25 21.74
C LEU A 299 17.24 -3.36 22.23
N ARG A 300 16.85 -3.99 23.33
CA ARG A 300 17.55 -5.13 23.92
C ARG A 300 16.54 -6.18 24.34
N GLY A 301 16.92 -7.45 24.26
CA GLY A 301 16.09 -8.59 24.61
C GLY A 301 15.92 -9.54 23.44
N HIS A 302 14.99 -10.48 23.61
CA HIS A 302 14.77 -11.54 22.64
C HIS A 302 13.86 -11.10 21.50
N VAL A 303 13.98 -11.81 20.39
CA VAL A 303 13.02 -11.81 19.30
C VAL A 303 11.94 -12.85 19.62
N SER A 304 10.67 -12.46 19.47
CA SER A 304 9.55 -13.38 19.65
C SER A 304 8.45 -13.04 18.67
N TYR A 305 7.59 -14.01 18.40
CA TYR A 305 6.47 -13.82 17.46
C TYR A 305 5.32 -14.76 17.82
N ALA A 306 4.11 -14.37 17.42
CA ALA A 306 2.94 -15.23 17.45
C ALA A 306 2.02 -14.92 16.28
N HIS A 307 1.41 -15.95 15.72
CA HIS A 307 0.51 -15.88 14.57
C HIS A 307 -0.69 -16.81 14.80
N GLN A 308 -1.86 -16.38 14.34
CA GLN A 308 -3.08 -17.20 14.35
C GLN A 308 -3.96 -16.82 13.17
N PHE A 309 -4.63 -17.80 12.57
CA PHE A 309 -5.78 -17.56 11.73
C PHE A 309 -7.08 -17.56 12.55
N VAL A 310 -7.98 -16.61 12.25
CA VAL A 310 -9.26 -16.43 12.94
C VAL A 310 -10.39 -16.48 11.92
N ASP A 311 -11.34 -17.40 12.10
CA ASP A 311 -12.59 -17.35 11.35
C ASP A 311 -13.49 -16.26 11.97
N MET A 312 -13.55 -15.11 11.31
CA MET A 312 -14.31 -13.96 11.77
C MET A 312 -15.81 -14.21 11.81
N THR A 313 -16.32 -15.18 11.05
CA THR A 313 -17.75 -15.54 11.01
C THR A 313 -18.17 -16.44 12.17
N GLN A 314 -17.22 -17.09 12.83
CA GLN A 314 -17.44 -17.97 13.98
C GLN A 314 -16.90 -17.39 15.28
N ALA A 315 -16.18 -16.28 15.20
CA ALA A 315 -15.56 -15.67 16.37
C ALA A 315 -16.62 -15.14 17.35
N VAL A 316 -16.53 -15.57 18.61
CA VAL A 316 -17.32 -15.08 19.73
C VAL A 316 -16.35 -14.65 20.82
N VAL A 317 -16.46 -13.42 21.29
CA VAL A 317 -15.52 -12.85 22.25
C VAL A 317 -16.23 -12.04 23.33
N PRO A 318 -15.68 -11.95 24.56
CA PRO A 318 -16.24 -11.12 25.61
C PRO A 318 -16.07 -9.63 25.27
N TYR A 319 -17.10 -8.86 25.54
CA TYR A 319 -17.15 -7.41 25.36
C TYR A 319 -17.70 -6.73 26.61
N HIS A 320 -16.98 -5.76 27.13
CA HIS A 320 -17.46 -4.90 28.20
C HIS A 320 -18.13 -3.67 27.63
N ASN A 321 -19.44 -3.56 27.79
CA ASN A 321 -20.18 -2.37 27.39
C ASN A 321 -20.01 -1.28 28.45
N VAL A 322 -19.18 -0.29 28.15
CA VAL A 322 -18.89 0.81 29.09
C VAL A 322 -20.08 1.72 29.42
N THR A 323 -21.17 1.64 28.64
CA THR A 323 -22.38 2.42 28.87
C THR A 323 -23.31 1.75 29.89
N THR A 324 -23.46 0.43 29.80
CA THR A 324 -24.30 -0.36 30.73
C THR A 324 -23.51 -0.97 31.88
N ASP A 325 -22.17 -0.92 31.79
CA ASP A 325 -21.23 -1.57 32.72
C ASP A 325 -21.42 -3.09 32.82
N GLU A 326 -21.86 -3.72 31.72
CA GLU A 326 -22.15 -5.14 31.66
C GLU A 326 -21.19 -5.86 30.69
N TRP A 327 -20.83 -7.10 31.06
CA TRP A 327 -20.14 -8.02 30.17
C TRP A 327 -21.14 -8.82 29.34
N GLN A 328 -20.90 -8.90 28.06
CA GLN A 328 -21.68 -9.70 27.12
C GLN A 328 -20.77 -10.39 26.12
N GLU A 329 -21.24 -11.45 25.50
CA GLU A 329 -20.58 -12.05 24.34
C GLU A 329 -21.03 -11.34 23.06
N VAL A 330 -20.07 -11.02 22.20
CA VAL A 330 -20.30 -10.46 20.89
C VAL A 330 -19.68 -11.34 19.83
N ARG A 331 -20.29 -11.35 18.65
CA ARG A 331 -19.87 -12.22 17.54
C ARG A 331 -19.50 -11.42 16.29
N GLY A 332 -18.71 -12.05 15.41
CA GLY A 332 -18.50 -11.59 14.06
C GLY A 332 -19.67 -11.98 13.14
N CYS A 333 -19.79 -11.22 12.05
CA CYS A 333 -20.81 -11.41 11.02
C CYS A 333 -20.20 -12.00 9.75
N TYR A 334 -21.01 -12.58 8.88
CA TYR A 334 -20.58 -12.88 7.51
C TYR A 334 -20.23 -11.58 6.78
N PRO A 335 -19.18 -11.57 5.92
CA PRO A 335 -18.74 -10.35 5.24
C PRO A 335 -19.90 -9.64 4.50
N ALA A 336 -20.02 -8.33 4.72
CA ALA A 336 -20.98 -7.50 4.00
C ALA A 336 -20.50 -6.05 3.88
N MET A 337 -20.80 -5.43 2.73
CA MET A 337 -20.53 -4.02 2.44
C MET A 337 -21.83 -3.22 2.54
N GLY A 338 -21.75 -2.05 3.19
CA GLY A 338 -22.89 -1.13 3.34
C GLY A 338 -23.03 -0.18 2.15
N TYR A 339 -24.15 0.55 2.11
CA TYR A 339 -24.47 1.52 1.04
C TYR A 339 -23.40 2.61 0.90
N SER A 340 -22.89 3.14 2.00
CA SER A 340 -21.88 4.21 1.99
C SER A 340 -20.51 3.76 1.44
N PHE A 341 -20.26 2.46 1.28
CA PHE A 341 -19.10 1.96 0.54
C PHE A 341 -19.11 2.44 -0.91
N ALA A 342 -20.27 2.37 -1.59
CA ALA A 342 -20.37 2.79 -2.98
C ALA A 342 -20.29 4.32 -3.17
N ALA A 343 -20.45 5.10 -2.10
CA ALA A 343 -20.24 6.54 -2.10
C ALA A 343 -18.76 6.93 -2.24
N GLY A 344 -17.84 6.01 -1.98
CA GLY A 344 -16.41 6.32 -1.91
C GLY A 344 -16.07 7.32 -0.80
N THR A 345 -14.88 7.90 -0.88
CA THR A 345 -14.39 8.91 0.05
C THR A 345 -14.21 10.27 -0.63
N THR A 346 -13.84 11.28 0.13
CA THR A 346 -13.45 12.59 -0.44
C THR A 346 -12.15 12.53 -1.25
N ASP A 347 -11.31 11.50 -1.07
CA ASP A 347 -10.10 11.25 -1.86
C ASP A 347 -10.40 10.57 -3.21
N GLY A 348 -11.53 9.87 -3.28
CA GLY A 348 -12.03 9.18 -4.47
C GLY A 348 -13.55 9.01 -4.36
N PRO A 349 -14.34 10.05 -4.72
CA PRO A 349 -15.80 9.94 -4.72
C PRO A 349 -16.30 8.80 -5.60
N GLY A 350 -17.29 8.07 -5.09
CA GLY A 350 -17.94 6.95 -5.76
C GLY A 350 -18.90 7.37 -6.87
N ALA A 351 -19.82 6.48 -7.20
CA ALA A 351 -20.72 6.63 -8.33
C ALA A 351 -22.20 6.67 -7.89
N PHE A 352 -23.06 7.03 -8.81
CA PHE A 352 -24.51 7.09 -8.67
C PHE A 352 -24.97 8.08 -7.59
N ASP A 353 -26.06 7.74 -6.89
CA ASP A 353 -26.73 8.54 -5.85
C ASP A 353 -26.30 8.17 -4.43
N PHE A 354 -25.29 7.33 -4.28
CA PHE A 354 -24.78 6.93 -2.98
C PHE A 354 -24.12 8.12 -2.25
N ARG A 355 -24.34 8.16 -0.93
CA ARG A 355 -23.76 9.17 -0.03
C ARG A 355 -23.12 8.47 1.17
N GLN A 356 -22.23 9.14 1.84
CA GLN A 356 -21.73 8.66 3.12
C GLN A 356 -22.82 8.85 4.21
N ALA A 357 -22.69 8.09 5.30
CA ALA A 357 -23.64 8.07 6.41
C ALA A 357 -25.06 7.63 6.02
N MET A 358 -25.22 6.77 5.02
CA MET A 358 -26.51 6.16 4.68
C MET A 358 -26.84 5.06 5.70
N LEU A 359 -27.92 5.29 6.46
CA LEU A 359 -28.47 4.35 7.44
C LEU A 359 -29.77 3.67 6.93
N THR A 360 -30.22 4.05 5.74
CA THR A 360 -31.40 3.48 5.10
C THR A 360 -31.06 2.91 3.75
N ASP A 361 -31.69 1.82 3.40
CA ASP A 361 -31.60 1.19 2.08
C ASP A 361 -32.64 1.76 1.09
N THR A 362 -32.54 1.37 -0.17
CA THR A 362 -33.52 1.70 -1.20
C THR A 362 -34.00 0.43 -1.91
N THR A 363 -35.26 0.38 -2.30
CA THR A 363 -35.85 -0.76 -3.01
C THR A 363 -35.08 -1.08 -4.30
N PHE A 364 -34.68 -0.04 -5.04
CA PHE A 364 -33.94 -0.21 -6.30
C PHE A 364 -32.63 -0.97 -6.10
N TRP A 365 -31.77 -0.49 -5.19
CA TRP A 365 -30.48 -1.11 -4.93
C TRP A 365 -30.58 -2.44 -4.20
N ASN A 366 -31.60 -2.63 -3.34
CA ASN A 366 -31.89 -3.92 -2.75
C ASN A 366 -32.25 -4.96 -3.82
N THR A 367 -33.09 -4.58 -4.81
CA THR A 367 -33.41 -5.48 -5.93
C THR A 367 -32.16 -5.85 -6.72
N ALA A 368 -31.28 -4.88 -7.03
CA ALA A 368 -30.01 -5.14 -7.72
C ALA A 368 -29.09 -6.07 -6.90
N ARG A 369 -28.97 -5.86 -5.60
CA ARG A 369 -28.23 -6.73 -4.68
C ARG A 369 -28.76 -8.16 -4.69
N ASP A 370 -30.07 -8.31 -4.63
CA ASP A 370 -30.73 -9.60 -4.48
C ASP A 370 -30.55 -10.52 -5.69
N PHE A 371 -30.19 -9.98 -6.87
CA PHE A 371 -29.69 -10.76 -8.01
C PHE A 371 -28.31 -11.37 -7.77
N ILE A 372 -27.51 -10.81 -6.86
CA ILE A 372 -26.16 -11.27 -6.55
C ILE A 372 -26.20 -12.21 -5.36
N ALA A 373 -26.70 -11.74 -4.22
CA ALA A 373 -26.89 -12.52 -3.00
C ALA A 373 -27.87 -11.83 -2.06
N VAL A 374 -28.81 -12.59 -1.52
CA VAL A 374 -29.81 -12.10 -0.56
C VAL A 374 -29.26 -12.23 0.86
N PRO A 375 -29.12 -11.12 1.62
CA PRO A 375 -28.77 -11.21 3.04
C PRO A 375 -29.90 -11.85 3.85
N THR A 376 -29.56 -12.71 4.80
CA THR A 376 -30.53 -13.28 5.74
C THR A 376 -30.98 -12.23 6.78
N GLU A 377 -32.04 -12.51 7.51
CA GLU A 377 -32.47 -11.64 8.63
C GLU A 377 -31.38 -11.60 9.74
N ASP A 378 -30.67 -12.71 9.95
CA ASP A 378 -29.52 -12.76 10.87
C ASP A 378 -28.37 -11.88 10.40
N ASP A 379 -28.06 -11.86 9.10
CA ASP A 379 -27.04 -10.95 8.55
C ASP A 379 -27.44 -9.48 8.78
N LYS A 380 -28.70 -9.11 8.52
CA LYS A 380 -29.20 -7.76 8.75
C LYS A 380 -29.12 -7.36 10.24
N ALA A 381 -29.53 -8.25 11.13
CA ALA A 381 -29.47 -8.04 12.57
C ALA A 381 -28.02 -7.93 13.06
N CYS A 382 -27.13 -8.79 12.57
CA CYS A 382 -25.72 -8.80 12.93
C CYS A 382 -24.98 -7.52 12.49
N HIS A 383 -25.33 -6.99 11.32
CA HIS A 383 -24.72 -5.79 10.75
C HIS A 383 -25.38 -4.47 11.17
N ALA A 384 -26.48 -4.50 11.92
CA ALA A 384 -27.16 -3.27 12.32
C ALA A 384 -26.17 -2.26 12.98
N PRO A 385 -26.25 -0.94 12.66
CA PRO A 385 -27.25 -0.26 11.81
C PRO A 385 -26.88 -0.19 10.30
N LYS A 386 -25.90 -0.95 9.81
CA LYS A 386 -25.47 -0.96 8.40
C LYS A 386 -26.57 -1.48 7.47
N PRO A 387 -27.10 -0.69 6.52
CA PRO A 387 -27.89 -1.24 5.42
C PRO A 387 -26.96 -1.99 4.45
N ILE A 388 -27.21 -3.28 4.22
CA ILE A 388 -26.36 -4.14 3.40
C ILE A 388 -26.60 -3.86 1.91
N LEU A 389 -25.56 -3.37 1.21
CA LEU A 389 -25.54 -3.23 -0.24
C LEU A 389 -25.05 -4.50 -0.95
N LEU A 390 -24.02 -5.16 -0.40
CA LEU A 390 -23.46 -6.40 -0.94
C LEU A 390 -23.28 -7.42 0.19
N ALA A 391 -24.02 -8.54 0.13
CA ALA A 391 -23.89 -9.66 1.05
C ALA A 391 -22.74 -10.59 0.59
N THR A 392 -21.51 -10.10 0.63
CA THR A 392 -20.34 -10.74 0.02
C THR A 392 -19.98 -12.09 0.63
N GLY A 393 -20.29 -12.30 1.91
CA GLY A 393 -20.13 -13.58 2.59
C GLY A 393 -21.13 -14.66 2.15
N ARG A 394 -22.19 -14.28 1.40
CA ARG A 394 -23.23 -15.16 0.87
C ARG A 394 -23.11 -15.40 -0.63
N THR A 395 -22.17 -14.74 -1.31
CA THR A 395 -21.96 -14.96 -2.74
C THR A 395 -21.37 -16.33 -3.01
N THR A 396 -21.86 -16.98 -4.07
CA THR A 396 -21.45 -18.32 -4.49
C THR A 396 -20.73 -18.33 -5.84
N PHE A 397 -20.02 -17.24 -6.16
CA PHE A 397 -19.19 -17.20 -7.35
C PHE A 397 -18.05 -18.23 -7.28
N SER A 398 -17.25 -18.35 -8.31
CA SER A 398 -16.20 -19.35 -8.42
C SER A 398 -15.33 -19.47 -7.17
N TYR A 399 -15.07 -18.36 -6.47
CA TYR A 399 -14.26 -18.29 -5.23
C TYR A 399 -14.81 -17.21 -4.29
N GLU A 400 -14.26 -17.12 -3.07
CA GLU A 400 -14.75 -16.17 -2.07
C GLU A 400 -14.71 -14.71 -2.59
N ALA A 401 -15.81 -13.98 -2.35
CA ALA A 401 -15.84 -12.56 -2.71
C ALA A 401 -14.99 -11.71 -1.77
N GLN A 402 -14.98 -12.05 -0.49
CA GLN A 402 -14.13 -11.45 0.54
C GLN A 402 -13.75 -12.50 1.60
N PRO A 403 -12.55 -12.40 2.23
CA PRO A 403 -12.07 -13.38 3.20
C PRO A 403 -12.98 -13.52 4.42
N LYS A 404 -13.14 -14.75 4.93
CA LYS A 404 -13.78 -15.07 6.22
C LYS A 404 -12.76 -15.38 7.30
N ILE A 405 -11.66 -16.02 6.91
CA ILE A 405 -10.55 -16.40 7.78
C ILE A 405 -9.41 -15.42 7.57
N VAL A 406 -8.96 -14.80 8.65
CA VAL A 406 -7.99 -13.70 8.61
C VAL A 406 -6.77 -13.99 9.49
N PRO A 407 -5.55 -13.59 9.07
CA PRO A 407 -4.37 -13.68 9.92
C PRO A 407 -4.31 -12.56 10.94
N VAL A 408 -3.89 -12.87 12.15
CA VAL A 408 -3.43 -11.91 13.16
C VAL A 408 -2.02 -12.29 13.58
N GLN A 409 -1.11 -11.32 13.64
CA GLN A 409 0.31 -11.60 13.89
C GLN A 409 0.97 -10.49 14.70
N VAL A 410 1.82 -10.89 15.65
CA VAL A 410 2.63 -10.00 16.49
C VAL A 410 4.09 -10.40 16.36
N LEU A 411 4.97 -9.41 16.11
CA LEU A 411 6.42 -9.57 16.24
C LEU A 411 6.90 -8.71 17.41
N VAL A 412 7.82 -9.21 18.21
CA VAL A 412 8.40 -8.53 19.36
C VAL A 412 9.91 -8.46 19.21
N LEU A 413 10.46 -7.26 19.27
CA LEU A 413 11.89 -6.97 19.24
C LEU A 413 12.26 -6.26 20.54
N GLY A 414 12.60 -7.03 21.58
CA GLY A 414 12.85 -6.49 22.90
C GLY A 414 11.61 -5.86 23.55
N ASP A 415 11.46 -4.54 23.47
CA ASP A 415 10.28 -3.79 23.95
C ASP A 415 9.56 -3.01 22.85
N LEU A 416 9.90 -3.26 21.59
CA LEU A 416 9.12 -2.84 20.42
C LEU A 416 8.22 -3.99 19.97
N VAL A 417 6.92 -3.73 19.82
CA VAL A 417 5.91 -4.67 19.34
C VAL A 417 5.38 -4.18 17.99
N ILE A 418 5.41 -5.04 16.98
CA ILE A 418 4.83 -4.80 15.67
C ILE A 418 3.54 -5.61 15.57
N ALA A 419 2.40 -4.94 15.56
CA ALA A 419 1.08 -5.56 15.35
C ALA A 419 0.74 -5.53 13.86
N ALA A 420 0.83 -6.68 13.20
CA ALA A 420 0.53 -6.82 11.78
C ALA A 420 -0.97 -7.07 11.58
N VAL A 421 -1.67 -6.08 11.02
CA VAL A 421 -3.13 -6.11 10.82
C VAL A 421 -3.49 -6.27 9.33
N PRO A 422 -4.43 -7.15 8.99
CA PRO A 422 -4.78 -7.45 7.59
C PRO A 422 -5.81 -6.45 7.00
N ALA A 423 -5.88 -5.22 7.53
CA ALA A 423 -6.91 -4.26 7.19
C ALA A 423 -6.45 -2.81 7.39
N GLU A 424 -7.32 -1.88 7.00
CA GLU A 424 -7.18 -0.45 7.21
C GLU A 424 -7.87 -0.04 8.53
N PHE A 425 -7.11 -0.02 9.61
CA PHE A 425 -7.61 0.44 10.91
C PHE A 425 -7.77 1.97 10.90
N THR A 426 -8.93 2.46 11.38
CA THR A 426 -9.11 3.91 11.62
C THR A 426 -8.16 4.42 12.69
N THR A 427 -8.02 5.72 12.79
CA THR A 427 -7.19 6.37 13.82
C THR A 427 -7.51 5.86 15.22
N MET A 428 -8.80 5.85 15.61
CA MET A 428 -9.18 5.43 16.97
C MET A 428 -9.08 3.91 17.14
N SER A 429 -9.39 3.12 16.12
CA SER A 429 -9.21 1.66 16.15
C SER A 429 -7.75 1.28 16.40
N GLY A 430 -6.81 1.96 15.72
CA GLY A 430 -5.38 1.74 15.95
C GLY A 430 -4.91 2.16 17.33
N ARG A 431 -5.42 3.27 17.87
CA ARG A 431 -5.13 3.71 19.24
C ARG A 431 -5.59 2.69 20.28
N ARG A 432 -6.81 2.13 20.11
CA ARG A 432 -7.33 1.07 20.98
C ARG A 432 -6.50 -0.21 20.88
N LEU A 433 -6.02 -0.58 19.70
CA LEU A 433 -5.18 -1.77 19.52
C LEU A 433 -3.83 -1.60 20.24
N ARG A 434 -3.15 -0.45 20.04
CA ARG A 434 -1.89 -0.17 20.76
C ARG A 434 -2.07 -0.20 22.26
N LYS A 435 -3.17 0.37 22.76
CA LYS A 435 -3.50 0.35 24.18
C LYS A 435 -3.73 -1.07 24.68
N ALA A 436 -4.54 -1.88 24.02
CA ALA A 436 -4.86 -3.25 24.43
C ALA A 436 -3.60 -4.13 24.53
N ILE A 437 -2.71 -4.07 23.55
CA ILE A 437 -1.43 -4.81 23.59
C ILE A 437 -0.53 -4.28 24.74
N GLY A 438 -0.47 -2.96 24.91
CA GLY A 438 0.31 -2.33 25.98
C GLY A 438 -0.19 -2.69 27.39
N ASP A 439 -1.50 -2.70 27.58
CA ASP A 439 -2.14 -3.08 28.85
C ASP A 439 -1.80 -4.54 29.21
N VAL A 440 -1.97 -5.48 28.28
CA VAL A 440 -1.60 -6.90 28.49
C VAL A 440 -0.12 -7.05 28.83
N SER A 441 0.76 -6.29 28.17
CA SER A 441 2.19 -6.33 28.46
C SER A 441 2.51 -5.86 29.88
N MET A 442 1.82 -4.82 30.36
CA MET A 442 1.98 -4.32 31.73
C MET A 442 1.39 -5.27 32.78
N GLU A 443 0.18 -5.77 32.55
CA GLU A 443 -0.55 -6.61 33.52
C GLU A 443 0.05 -8.00 33.66
N SER A 444 0.46 -8.63 32.54
CA SER A 444 1.00 -9.99 32.54
C SER A 444 2.52 -10.04 32.61
N GLY A 445 3.23 -9.08 31.98
CA GLY A 445 4.68 -9.07 31.83
C GLY A 445 5.39 -8.01 32.71
N GLY A 446 4.64 -7.10 33.34
CA GLY A 446 5.21 -5.98 34.13
C GLY A 446 6.11 -5.04 33.28
N LYS A 447 6.01 -5.08 31.96
CA LYS A 447 6.91 -4.39 31.04
C LYS A 447 6.13 -3.40 30.14
N LYS A 448 6.59 -2.15 30.10
CA LYS A 448 6.08 -1.17 29.15
C LYS A 448 6.68 -1.45 27.78
N VAL A 449 5.83 -1.58 26.77
CA VAL A 449 6.23 -1.76 25.37
C VAL A 449 5.80 -0.57 24.52
N GLN A 450 6.54 -0.34 23.42
CA GLN A 450 6.11 0.57 22.36
C GLN A 450 5.48 -0.27 21.25
N VAL A 451 4.22 0.02 20.91
CA VAL A 451 3.49 -0.74 19.89
C VAL A 451 3.37 0.09 18.62
N VAL A 452 3.80 -0.46 17.51
CA VAL A 452 3.54 0.05 16.17
C VAL A 452 2.55 -0.87 15.44
N ILE A 453 1.74 -0.30 14.57
CA ILE A 453 0.83 -1.05 13.71
C ILE A 453 1.47 -1.15 12.33
N ALA A 454 1.53 -2.34 11.78
CA ALA A 454 1.83 -2.60 10.37
C ALA A 454 0.51 -2.88 9.66
N GLY A 455 0.00 -1.88 8.95
CA GLY A 455 -1.27 -1.97 8.21
C GLY A 455 -1.17 -2.86 6.98
N LEU A 456 -2.31 -3.31 6.46
CA LEU A 456 -2.44 -4.06 5.19
C LEU A 456 -1.45 -5.22 5.09
N SER A 457 -1.31 -5.96 6.21
CA SER A 457 -0.31 -7.01 6.36
C SER A 457 -0.88 -8.39 6.09
N ASN A 458 -0.17 -9.20 5.33
CA ASN A 458 -0.39 -10.62 5.07
C ASN A 458 -1.68 -10.98 4.31
N MET A 459 -2.72 -10.15 4.36
CA MET A 459 -4.02 -10.28 3.71
C MET A 459 -4.69 -8.91 3.64
N TYR A 460 -5.81 -8.81 2.90
CA TYR A 460 -6.62 -7.58 2.88
C TYR A 460 -8.09 -7.87 3.22
N THR A 461 -8.60 -7.16 4.22
CA THR A 461 -9.97 -7.33 4.74
C THR A 461 -10.72 -6.01 4.89
N SER A 462 -10.47 -5.07 3.96
CA SER A 462 -11.08 -3.73 3.97
C SER A 462 -10.80 -2.96 5.27
N TYR A 463 -11.81 -2.38 5.91
CA TYR A 463 -11.65 -1.44 7.03
C TYR A 463 -11.96 -2.05 8.39
N VAL A 464 -11.42 -1.43 9.44
CA VAL A 464 -11.77 -1.71 10.83
C VAL A 464 -12.00 -0.40 11.56
N THR A 465 -13.25 -0.16 11.95
CA THR A 465 -13.68 0.99 12.74
C THR A 465 -13.94 0.61 14.19
N THR A 466 -14.03 1.59 15.09
CA THR A 466 -14.64 1.36 16.41
C THR A 466 -16.15 1.10 16.26
N PRO A 467 -16.82 0.47 17.24
CA PRO A 467 -18.27 0.33 17.21
C PRO A 467 -19.01 1.68 17.09
N GLU A 468 -18.46 2.71 17.69
CA GLU A 468 -19.00 4.06 17.65
C GLU A 468 -18.86 4.68 16.25
N GLU A 469 -17.72 4.53 15.59
CA GLU A 469 -17.50 4.98 14.20
C GLU A 469 -18.37 4.17 13.23
N TYR A 470 -18.50 2.86 13.46
CA TYR A 470 -19.38 1.99 12.69
C TYR A 470 -20.83 2.47 12.69
N ALA A 471 -21.34 2.95 13.83
CA ALA A 471 -22.73 3.43 13.96
C ALA A 471 -23.05 4.62 13.05
N ILE A 472 -22.05 5.42 12.66
CA ILE A 472 -22.24 6.57 11.75
C ILE A 472 -22.33 6.14 10.28
N GLN A 473 -21.86 4.96 9.92
CA GLN A 473 -21.89 4.42 8.57
C GLN A 473 -21.30 5.35 7.51
N ARG A 474 -20.18 6.00 7.81
CA ARG A 474 -19.35 6.59 6.76
C ARG A 474 -18.68 5.47 5.95
N TYR A 475 -17.83 5.83 4.98
CA TYR A 475 -17.17 4.87 4.08
C TYR A 475 -16.50 3.72 4.83
N GLU A 476 -15.72 4.04 5.86
CA GLU A 476 -14.97 3.07 6.65
C GLU A 476 -15.89 2.12 7.43
N GLY A 477 -16.96 2.63 8.05
CA GLY A 477 -17.96 1.82 8.74
C GLY A 477 -18.75 0.91 7.79
N ALA A 478 -19.11 1.43 6.61
CA ALA A 478 -19.79 0.66 5.58
C ALA A 478 -18.88 -0.44 5.00
N SER A 479 -17.57 -0.23 5.01
CA SER A 479 -16.53 -1.15 4.53
C SER A 479 -15.96 -2.08 5.60
N THR A 480 -16.40 -1.97 6.87
CA THR A 480 -16.02 -2.89 7.95
C THR A 480 -16.80 -4.18 7.82
N LEU A 481 -16.12 -5.28 7.45
CA LEU A 481 -16.75 -6.49 6.90
C LEU A 481 -17.55 -7.31 7.89
N TYR A 482 -17.08 -7.46 9.12
CA TYR A 482 -17.58 -8.46 10.06
C TYR A 482 -18.47 -7.85 11.14
N GLY A 483 -19.16 -6.74 10.82
CA GLY A 483 -20.11 -6.07 11.70
C GLY A 483 -19.48 -5.13 12.73
N PRO A 484 -20.28 -4.58 13.66
CA PRO A 484 -19.88 -3.53 14.59
C PRO A 484 -18.78 -3.95 15.56
N HIS A 485 -18.64 -5.25 15.84
CA HIS A 485 -17.65 -5.80 16.78
C HIS A 485 -16.36 -6.31 16.13
N THR A 486 -16.13 -5.99 14.86
CA THR A 486 -14.89 -6.37 14.14
C THR A 486 -13.64 -5.99 14.93
N LEU A 487 -13.54 -4.75 15.41
CA LEU A 487 -12.42 -4.31 16.24
C LEU A 487 -12.33 -5.10 17.54
N THR A 488 -13.42 -5.35 18.23
CA THR A 488 -13.46 -6.10 19.49
C THR A 488 -12.82 -7.49 19.34
N ILE A 489 -13.13 -8.18 18.24
CA ILE A 489 -12.54 -9.48 17.92
C ILE A 489 -11.03 -9.35 17.70
N TYR A 490 -10.58 -8.36 16.93
CA TYR A 490 -9.15 -8.12 16.75
C TYR A 490 -8.44 -7.80 18.06
N LEU A 491 -8.98 -6.92 18.91
CA LEU A 491 -8.40 -6.59 20.22
C LEU A 491 -8.22 -7.84 21.08
N HIS A 492 -9.24 -8.71 21.13
CA HIS A 492 -9.19 -9.97 21.87
C HIS A 492 -8.06 -10.87 21.39
N HIS A 493 -7.96 -11.11 20.07
CA HIS A 493 -6.95 -12.01 19.52
C HIS A 493 -5.54 -11.44 19.62
N PHE A 494 -5.31 -10.15 19.37
CA PHE A 494 -4.00 -9.53 19.54
C PHE A 494 -3.55 -9.54 21.02
N SER A 495 -4.48 -9.32 21.96
CA SER A 495 -4.21 -9.45 23.40
C SER A 495 -3.83 -10.89 23.76
N LYS A 496 -4.54 -11.88 23.21
CA LYS A 496 -4.23 -13.31 23.38
C LYS A 496 -2.84 -13.66 22.85
N LEU A 497 -2.48 -13.17 21.65
CA LEU A 497 -1.14 -13.39 21.07
C LEU A 497 -0.05 -12.78 21.95
N MET A 498 -0.23 -11.52 22.40
CA MET A 498 0.74 -10.86 23.28
C MET A 498 0.90 -11.60 24.60
N LYS A 499 -0.21 -12.03 25.21
CA LYS A 499 -0.17 -12.84 26.44
C LYS A 499 0.56 -14.15 26.24
N ALA A 500 0.30 -14.86 25.13
CA ALA A 500 0.98 -16.13 24.82
C ALA A 500 2.50 -15.96 24.67
N ILE A 501 2.95 -14.85 24.03
CA ILE A 501 4.38 -14.51 23.95
C ILE A 501 4.97 -14.31 25.35
N ILE A 502 4.29 -13.59 26.23
CA ILE A 502 4.76 -13.33 27.59
C ILE A 502 4.83 -14.62 28.42
N ASP A 503 3.81 -15.47 28.30
CA ASP A 503 3.72 -16.75 29.02
C ASP A 503 4.63 -17.84 28.42
N GLY A 504 5.25 -17.61 27.25
CA GLY A 504 6.05 -18.61 26.53
C GLY A 504 5.23 -19.78 26.00
N VAL A 505 3.95 -19.58 25.73
CA VAL A 505 3.01 -20.61 25.28
C VAL A 505 2.79 -20.53 23.78
N LYS A 506 2.85 -21.68 23.08
CA LYS A 506 2.54 -21.74 21.64
C LYS A 506 1.03 -21.51 21.41
N VAL A 507 0.71 -20.66 20.47
CA VAL A 507 -0.68 -20.40 20.04
C VAL A 507 -1.08 -21.43 18.99
N GLU A 508 -2.33 -21.90 19.04
CA GLU A 508 -2.90 -22.72 17.97
C GLU A 508 -3.02 -21.92 16.69
N GLU A 509 -2.66 -22.56 15.56
CA GLU A 509 -2.64 -21.90 14.24
C GLU A 509 -4.02 -21.41 13.80
N GLY A 510 -5.09 -22.10 14.21
CA GLY A 510 -6.45 -21.83 13.77
C GLY A 510 -6.78 -22.43 12.38
N PRO A 511 -7.95 -22.11 11.82
CA PRO A 511 -8.37 -22.63 10.52
C PRO A 511 -7.59 -21.95 9.40
N SER A 512 -7.07 -22.73 8.45
CA SER A 512 -6.38 -22.18 7.27
C SER A 512 -7.34 -21.51 6.30
N PRO A 513 -7.00 -20.35 5.70
CA PRO A 513 -7.74 -19.79 4.58
C PRO A 513 -7.85 -20.80 3.43
N PRO A 514 -8.96 -20.76 2.64
CA PRO A 514 -9.16 -21.71 1.56
C PRO A 514 -8.11 -21.53 0.46
N PHE A 515 -7.69 -22.65 -0.11
CA PHE A 515 -6.81 -22.69 -1.28
C PHE A 515 -7.66 -22.69 -2.56
N GLU A 516 -7.73 -21.55 -3.23
CA GLU A 516 -8.63 -21.34 -4.37
C GLU A 516 -7.92 -20.89 -5.66
N ASP A 517 -6.61 -21.10 -5.76
CA ASP A 517 -5.78 -20.68 -6.90
C ASP A 517 -6.30 -21.21 -8.24
N TYR A 518 -6.75 -22.47 -8.28
CA TYR A 518 -7.29 -23.13 -9.47
C TYR A 518 -8.67 -22.59 -9.92
N LYS A 519 -9.33 -21.78 -9.10
CA LYS A 519 -10.64 -21.17 -9.40
C LYS A 519 -10.53 -19.76 -9.97
N GLN A 520 -9.34 -19.19 -10.02
CA GLN A 520 -9.14 -17.79 -10.38
C GLN A 520 -9.56 -17.50 -11.81
N ILE A 521 -10.34 -16.43 -11.98
CA ILE A 521 -10.82 -15.98 -13.29
C ILE A 521 -9.92 -14.85 -13.79
N THR A 522 -9.43 -14.98 -15.02
CA THR A 522 -8.65 -13.96 -15.71
C THR A 522 -9.39 -13.54 -16.98
N LEU A 523 -9.90 -12.32 -17.00
CA LEU A 523 -10.55 -11.73 -18.17
C LEU A 523 -9.61 -10.75 -18.91
N SER A 524 -8.46 -10.44 -18.31
CA SER A 524 -7.43 -9.61 -18.94
C SER A 524 -6.66 -10.42 -19.98
N THR A 525 -6.83 -10.07 -21.25
CA THR A 525 -6.06 -10.70 -22.33
C THR A 525 -4.58 -10.35 -22.24
N GLY A 526 -3.71 -11.33 -22.51
CA GLY A 526 -2.29 -11.10 -22.72
C GLY A 526 -2.00 -10.29 -23.98
N VAL A 527 -0.74 -9.95 -24.21
CA VAL A 527 -0.29 -9.38 -25.48
C VAL A 527 -0.35 -10.47 -26.56
N VAL A 528 -1.15 -10.28 -27.60
CA VAL A 528 -1.29 -11.25 -28.69
C VAL A 528 -0.10 -11.16 -29.63
N PHE A 529 0.18 -9.94 -30.14
CA PHE A 529 1.36 -9.64 -30.96
C PHE A 529 1.62 -8.13 -30.92
N ASP A 530 2.81 -7.72 -31.37
CA ASP A 530 3.16 -6.34 -31.66
C ASP A 530 3.54 -6.18 -33.13
N GLY A 531 3.19 -5.02 -33.69
CA GLY A 531 3.56 -4.60 -35.02
C GLY A 531 4.30 -3.26 -35.01
N HIS A 532 4.86 -2.89 -36.13
CA HIS A 532 5.51 -1.60 -36.37
C HIS A 532 5.07 -0.97 -37.67
N PRO A 533 5.16 0.35 -37.84
CA PRO A 533 4.84 1.03 -39.11
C PRO A 533 5.73 0.55 -40.24
N PHE A 534 5.22 0.72 -41.48
CA PHE A 534 5.98 0.36 -42.67
C PHE A 534 7.31 1.13 -42.76
N ARG A 535 8.40 0.44 -43.03
CA ARG A 535 9.79 0.94 -43.10
C ARG A 535 10.38 1.39 -41.75
N MET A 536 9.74 1.06 -40.64
CA MET A 536 10.30 1.29 -39.30
C MET A 536 10.48 -0.04 -38.56
N TYR A 537 11.31 -0.05 -37.57
CA TYR A 537 11.58 -1.22 -36.74
C TYR A 537 11.38 -0.87 -35.25
N PHE A 538 11.21 -1.88 -34.41
CA PHE A 538 11.19 -1.67 -32.96
C PHE A 538 12.51 -1.06 -32.50
N GLY A 539 12.43 0.05 -31.74
CA GLY A 539 13.58 0.83 -31.30
C GLY A 539 13.90 2.05 -32.17
N ASP A 540 13.30 2.17 -33.37
CA ASP A 540 13.47 3.38 -34.16
C ASP A 540 12.90 4.60 -33.45
N VAL A 541 13.63 5.70 -33.49
CA VAL A 541 13.24 6.96 -32.88
C VAL A 541 12.16 7.65 -33.73
N GLN A 542 11.00 7.87 -33.14
CA GLN A 542 9.88 8.61 -33.76
C GLN A 542 10.02 10.12 -33.56
N GLU A 543 10.46 10.54 -32.38
CA GLU A 543 10.69 11.93 -32.03
C GLU A 543 12.05 12.04 -31.35
N GLN A 544 12.94 12.79 -31.99
CA GLN A 544 14.27 13.11 -31.44
C GLN A 544 14.15 14.24 -30.42
N PRO A 545 14.98 14.24 -29.36
CA PRO A 545 15.19 15.44 -28.54
C PRO A 545 15.65 16.62 -29.40
N GLN A 546 15.36 17.83 -28.96
CA GLN A 546 15.99 19.04 -29.54
C GLN A 546 17.50 19.00 -29.33
N GLU A 547 18.25 19.67 -30.20
CA GLU A 547 19.72 19.65 -30.10
C GLU A 547 20.25 20.29 -28.78
N THR A 548 19.47 21.20 -28.20
CA THR A 548 19.90 21.97 -27.00
C THR A 548 18.72 22.28 -26.09
N TYR A 549 18.96 22.18 -24.79
CA TYR A 549 18.04 22.55 -23.70
C TYR A 549 18.74 23.40 -22.65
N ARG A 550 17.95 24.11 -21.85
CA ARG A 550 18.41 24.80 -20.63
C ARG A 550 18.02 23.98 -19.40
N LYS A 551 18.68 24.23 -18.29
CA LYS A 551 18.24 23.71 -16.98
C LYS A 551 16.81 24.13 -16.71
N GLY A 552 16.00 23.20 -16.22
CA GLY A 552 14.56 23.40 -16.03
C GLY A 552 13.68 23.06 -17.24
N ASP A 553 14.27 22.77 -18.41
CA ASP A 553 13.50 22.35 -19.58
C ASP A 553 13.06 20.88 -19.51
N LEU A 554 11.98 20.57 -20.22
CA LEU A 554 11.47 19.20 -20.39
C LEU A 554 12.04 18.59 -21.68
N VAL A 555 12.90 17.59 -21.53
CA VAL A 555 13.43 16.79 -22.64
C VAL A 555 12.40 15.70 -22.98
N LYS A 556 12.11 15.54 -24.28
CA LYS A 556 11.19 14.53 -24.79
C LYS A 556 11.84 13.68 -25.87
N ALA A 557 11.46 12.41 -25.91
CA ALA A 557 11.80 11.50 -26.99
C ALA A 557 10.67 10.45 -27.13
N SER A 558 10.51 9.91 -28.34
CA SER A 558 9.64 8.76 -28.53
C SER A 558 10.24 7.73 -29.49
N PHE A 559 9.81 6.46 -29.31
CA PHE A 559 10.31 5.31 -30.04
C PHE A 559 9.17 4.40 -30.50
N VAL A 560 9.36 3.73 -31.63
CA VAL A 560 8.51 2.59 -32.04
C VAL A 560 8.74 1.45 -31.06
N ALA A 561 7.68 0.92 -30.46
CA ALA A 561 7.82 0.01 -29.34
C ALA A 561 6.82 -1.15 -29.35
N GLY A 562 7.24 -2.26 -28.73
CA GLY A 562 6.36 -3.33 -28.30
C GLY A 562 5.58 -2.98 -27.03
N ASN A 563 4.65 -3.85 -26.65
CA ASN A 563 3.89 -3.67 -25.42
C ASN A 563 4.80 -3.93 -24.18
N PRO A 564 4.85 -3.03 -23.19
CA PRO A 564 5.67 -3.22 -21.98
C PRO A 564 5.34 -4.50 -21.19
N ARG A 565 4.12 -5.04 -21.32
CA ARG A 565 3.73 -6.31 -20.68
C ARG A 565 4.43 -7.55 -21.26
N ASN A 566 5.17 -7.42 -22.37
CA ASN A 566 5.99 -8.52 -22.88
C ASN A 566 7.17 -8.86 -21.95
N ASN A 567 7.69 -7.87 -21.24
CA ASN A 567 8.70 -8.02 -20.18
C ASN A 567 8.58 -6.83 -19.23
N LEU A 568 8.32 -7.08 -17.95
CA LEU A 568 8.12 -6.03 -16.95
C LEU A 568 9.44 -5.35 -16.52
N MET A 569 10.56 -5.75 -17.09
CA MET A 569 11.90 -5.21 -16.81
C MET A 569 12.23 -5.21 -15.32
N HIS A 570 11.92 -6.32 -14.63
CA HIS A 570 12.30 -6.52 -13.23
C HIS A 570 13.82 -6.38 -13.10
N GLU A 571 14.29 -5.65 -12.09
CA GLU A 571 15.71 -5.36 -11.86
C GLU A 571 16.40 -4.59 -13.01
N ARG A 572 15.63 -4.12 -14.01
CA ARG A 572 16.11 -3.40 -15.20
C ARG A 572 15.29 -2.12 -15.36
N THR A 573 15.49 -1.43 -16.48
CA THR A 573 14.76 -0.21 -16.82
C THR A 573 14.29 -0.26 -18.27
N TYR A 574 13.19 0.43 -18.58
CA TYR A 574 12.74 0.63 -19.96
C TYR A 574 13.57 1.69 -20.70
N PHE A 575 14.22 2.60 -19.95
CA PHE A 575 15.12 3.58 -20.57
C PHE A 575 16.17 4.10 -19.59
N THR A 576 17.25 4.63 -20.16
CA THR A 576 18.26 5.38 -19.44
C THR A 576 18.43 6.76 -20.04
N VAL A 577 18.68 7.75 -19.19
CA VAL A 577 19.28 9.03 -19.58
C VAL A 577 20.77 8.93 -19.27
N GLU A 578 21.60 9.15 -20.29
CA GLU A 578 23.04 8.95 -20.19
C GLU A 578 23.77 10.24 -20.49
N LYS A 579 24.77 10.57 -19.65
CA LYS A 579 25.68 11.70 -19.83
C LYS A 579 27.04 11.22 -20.36
N LEU A 580 27.58 11.91 -21.36
CA LEU A 580 28.91 11.68 -21.86
C LEU A 580 29.95 12.24 -20.86
N ILE A 581 30.77 11.38 -20.27
CA ILE A 581 31.75 11.75 -19.23
C ILE A 581 33.22 11.72 -19.75
N ALA A 582 33.46 11.00 -20.84
CA ALA A 582 34.73 10.95 -21.57
C ALA A 582 34.43 10.47 -23.01
N PRO A 583 35.36 10.55 -23.96
CA PRO A 583 35.18 10.02 -25.31
C PRO A 583 34.60 8.60 -25.26
N ASP A 584 33.45 8.39 -25.88
CA ASP A 584 32.70 7.12 -25.96
C ASP A 584 32.31 6.50 -24.61
N THR A 585 32.45 7.24 -23.49
CA THR A 585 32.10 6.75 -22.15
C THR A 585 30.84 7.45 -21.63
N TRP A 586 29.76 6.68 -21.48
CA TRP A 586 28.49 7.17 -21.03
C TRP A 586 28.19 6.71 -19.60
N LYS A 587 27.69 7.61 -18.78
CA LYS A 587 27.22 7.33 -17.41
C LYS A 587 25.71 7.46 -17.35
N VAL A 588 25.03 6.43 -16.87
CA VAL A 588 23.58 6.50 -16.57
C VAL A 588 23.38 7.45 -15.40
N ILE A 589 22.51 8.45 -15.59
CA ILE A 589 22.19 9.45 -14.57
C ILE A 589 20.73 9.39 -14.13
N ALA A 590 19.85 8.88 -14.97
CA ALA A 590 18.45 8.67 -14.64
C ALA A 590 17.85 7.46 -15.37
N THR A 591 16.78 6.90 -14.81
CA THR A 591 16.04 5.77 -15.32
C THR A 591 14.54 6.01 -15.15
N ASP A 592 13.69 5.05 -15.51
CA ASP A 592 12.24 5.09 -15.25
C ASP A 592 11.84 4.98 -13.75
N ALA A 593 12.81 4.95 -12.87
CA ALA A 593 12.62 4.97 -11.41
C ALA A 593 12.81 6.36 -10.79
N ASN A 594 13.35 7.31 -11.54
CA ASN A 594 13.64 8.65 -11.04
C ASN A 594 12.38 9.52 -11.02
N TRP A 595 12.25 10.38 -10.01
CA TRP A 595 11.10 11.29 -9.85
C TRP A 595 10.88 12.23 -11.06
N GLU A 596 11.95 12.70 -11.64
CA GLU A 596 11.97 13.64 -12.76
C GLU A 596 11.65 13.00 -14.11
N THR A 597 11.44 11.69 -14.17
CA THR A 597 11.18 10.97 -15.42
C THR A 597 9.73 10.51 -15.54
N ARG A 598 9.28 10.33 -16.77
CA ARG A 598 7.98 9.72 -17.12
C ARG A 598 8.19 8.77 -18.29
N PHE A 599 7.62 7.59 -18.18
CA PHE A 599 7.52 6.59 -19.24
C PHE A 599 6.06 6.41 -19.59
N ARG A 600 5.70 6.47 -20.85
CA ARG A 600 4.31 6.33 -21.31
C ARG A 600 4.20 5.46 -22.53
N TRP A 601 3.35 4.43 -22.48
CA TRP A 601 3.03 3.59 -23.62
C TRP A 601 1.74 4.05 -24.28
N ILE A 602 1.77 4.19 -25.61
CA ILE A 602 0.65 4.68 -26.42
C ILE A 602 0.36 3.71 -27.55
N ARG A 603 -0.85 3.14 -27.56
CA ARG A 603 -1.33 2.35 -28.67
C ARG A 603 -1.72 3.26 -29.84
N LYS A 604 -1.00 3.18 -30.96
CA LYS A 604 -1.26 3.96 -32.20
C LYS A 604 -2.24 3.25 -33.12
N SER A 605 -2.20 1.92 -33.20
CA SER A 605 -3.14 1.12 -33.99
C SER A 605 -3.50 -0.16 -33.24
N THR A 606 -4.78 -0.37 -33.00
CA THR A 606 -5.27 -1.62 -32.39
C THR A 606 -5.22 -2.77 -33.38
N LEU A 607 -5.60 -2.53 -34.64
CA LEU A 607 -5.66 -3.55 -35.70
C LEU A 607 -4.28 -4.12 -36.04
N PHE A 608 -3.28 -3.23 -36.21
CA PHE A 608 -1.91 -3.62 -36.57
C PHE A 608 -0.99 -3.74 -35.36
N ALA A 609 -1.53 -3.53 -34.17
CA ALA A 609 -0.80 -3.57 -32.89
C ALA A 609 0.43 -2.64 -32.82
N TYR A 610 0.39 -1.48 -33.52
CA TYR A 610 1.45 -0.48 -33.46
C TYR A 610 1.36 0.31 -32.15
N SER A 611 2.50 0.52 -31.53
CA SER A 611 2.63 1.31 -30.30
C SER A 611 3.89 2.14 -30.33
N ASP A 612 3.83 3.28 -29.67
CA ASP A 612 5.00 4.07 -29.34
C ASP A 612 5.19 4.12 -27.82
N ILE A 613 6.41 4.40 -27.43
CA ILE A 613 6.78 4.78 -26.08
C ILE A 613 7.26 6.22 -26.11
N GLU A 614 6.73 7.01 -25.20
CA GLU A 614 7.17 8.39 -24.98
C GLU A 614 7.90 8.49 -23.64
N PHE A 615 9.00 9.25 -23.65
CA PHE A 615 9.80 9.57 -22.47
C PHE A 615 9.83 11.05 -22.25
N ASP A 616 9.59 11.43 -20.99
CA ASP A 616 9.80 12.79 -20.51
C ASP A 616 10.90 12.75 -19.43
N TRP A 617 11.86 13.66 -19.51
CA TRP A 617 12.84 13.91 -18.47
C TRP A 617 12.84 15.39 -18.13
N GLN A 618 12.40 15.75 -16.93
CA GLN A 618 12.41 17.12 -16.41
C GLN A 618 13.77 17.42 -15.83
N THR A 619 14.54 18.26 -16.48
CA THR A 619 15.83 18.73 -15.95
C THR A 619 15.60 19.67 -14.76
N GLY A 620 16.53 19.67 -13.81
CA GLY A 620 16.54 20.56 -12.64
C GLY A 620 17.67 21.58 -12.70
N GLU A 621 17.69 22.51 -11.75
CA GLU A 621 18.80 23.47 -11.59
C GLU A 621 20.13 22.77 -11.30
N GLU A 622 20.10 21.62 -10.64
CA GLU A 622 21.26 20.77 -10.33
C GLU A 622 21.69 19.89 -11.50
N THR A 623 20.95 19.86 -12.61
CA THR A 623 21.36 19.08 -13.79
C THR A 623 22.68 19.64 -14.34
N GLU A 624 23.68 18.79 -14.44
CA GLU A 624 25.00 19.20 -14.93
C GLU A 624 24.96 19.53 -16.43
N GLU A 625 25.68 20.55 -16.85
CA GLU A 625 25.88 20.87 -18.27
C GLU A 625 26.65 19.75 -18.98
N GLY A 626 26.39 19.57 -20.27
CA GLY A 626 27.08 18.54 -21.06
C GLY A 626 26.23 17.90 -22.13
N THR A 627 26.77 16.83 -22.71
CA THR A 627 26.15 16.06 -23.79
C THR A 627 25.44 14.83 -23.23
N TYR A 628 24.23 14.60 -23.71
CA TYR A 628 23.32 13.55 -23.24
C TYR A 628 22.75 12.75 -24.41
N ARG A 629 22.23 11.56 -24.09
CA ARG A 629 21.40 10.74 -24.96
C ARG A 629 20.38 9.97 -24.14
N ILE A 630 19.31 9.46 -24.79
CA ILE A 630 18.35 8.56 -24.19
C ILE A 630 18.45 7.20 -24.90
N GLN A 631 18.58 6.12 -24.12
CA GLN A 631 18.46 4.76 -24.64
C GLN A 631 17.16 4.14 -24.16
N HIS A 632 16.46 3.45 -25.07
CA HIS A 632 15.26 2.66 -24.78
C HIS A 632 15.56 1.17 -24.91
N PHE A 633 14.97 0.36 -24.02
CA PHE A 633 15.02 -1.10 -24.00
C PHE A 633 13.63 -1.66 -23.93
N GLY A 634 13.30 -2.64 -24.76
CA GLY A 634 11.98 -3.25 -24.78
C GLY A 634 11.98 -4.67 -25.36
N TYR A 635 10.78 -5.25 -25.35
CA TYR A 635 10.51 -6.55 -25.94
C TYR A 635 9.25 -6.48 -26.78
N TRP A 636 9.27 -7.10 -27.96
CA TRP A 636 8.11 -7.23 -28.81
C TRP A 636 7.71 -8.70 -28.97
N ARG A 637 6.43 -8.92 -29.20
CA ARG A 637 5.85 -10.27 -29.35
C ARG A 637 5.51 -10.57 -30.81
N TYR A 638 6.05 -11.65 -31.31
CA TYR A 638 5.75 -12.12 -32.67
C TYR A 638 4.41 -12.85 -32.70
N ILE A 639 3.66 -12.69 -33.82
CA ILE A 639 2.30 -13.24 -33.94
C ILE A 639 2.24 -14.77 -33.89
N LEU A 640 3.27 -15.46 -34.35
CA LEU A 640 3.39 -16.93 -34.26
C LEU A 640 4.00 -17.39 -32.92
N GLY A 641 4.21 -16.49 -31.98
CA GLY A 641 4.77 -16.76 -30.66
C GLY A 641 6.23 -16.32 -30.52
N GLY A 642 6.68 -16.29 -29.26
CA GLY A 642 8.01 -15.77 -28.91
C GLY A 642 8.00 -14.28 -28.60
N THR A 643 8.93 -13.89 -27.75
CA THR A 643 9.15 -12.51 -27.30
C THR A 643 10.62 -12.19 -27.50
N TYR A 644 10.92 -11.09 -28.17
CA TYR A 644 12.27 -10.74 -28.63
C TYR A 644 12.68 -9.38 -28.11
N PRO A 645 13.92 -9.21 -27.62
CA PRO A 645 14.45 -7.93 -27.17
C PRO A 645 14.73 -7.00 -28.35
N TYR A 646 14.64 -5.71 -28.09
CA TYR A 646 15.12 -4.65 -28.96
C TYR A 646 15.62 -3.47 -28.13
N ASN A 647 16.40 -2.59 -28.73
CA ASN A 647 16.80 -1.33 -28.15
C ASN A 647 16.79 -0.21 -29.20
N GLY A 648 16.83 1.02 -28.74
CA GLY A 648 16.95 2.22 -29.56
C GLY A 648 17.70 3.30 -28.82
N THR A 649 18.33 4.22 -29.57
CA THR A 649 19.10 5.32 -28.98
C THR A 649 18.82 6.61 -29.76
N THR A 650 18.58 7.71 -29.05
CA THR A 650 18.42 9.04 -29.65
C THR A 650 19.75 9.56 -30.20
N GLY A 651 19.68 10.58 -31.04
CA GLY A 651 20.80 11.48 -31.26
C GLY A 651 21.25 12.15 -29.95
N ASN A 652 22.47 12.67 -29.96
CA ASN A 652 23.01 13.41 -28.83
C ASN A 652 22.34 14.80 -28.75
N PHE A 653 22.15 15.28 -27.53
CA PHE A 653 21.65 16.62 -27.24
C PHE A 653 22.46 17.24 -26.09
N SER A 654 22.42 18.57 -25.96
CA SER A 654 23.18 19.30 -24.96
C SER A 654 22.28 19.97 -23.93
N ILE A 655 22.68 19.95 -22.67
CA ILE A 655 22.15 20.80 -21.59
C ILE A 655 23.16 21.93 -21.36
N LEU A 656 22.65 23.21 -21.39
CA LEU A 656 23.44 24.43 -21.21
C LEU A 656 23.12 25.10 -19.89
#